data_699bdd415f690a150dbc81841aee60b9
#
_entry.id   699bdd415f690a150dbc81841aee60b9
#
_cell.length_a   1.000
_cell.length_b   1.000
_cell.length_c   1.000
_cell.angle_alpha   90.00
_cell.angle_beta   90.00
_cell.angle_gamma   90.00
#
_symmetry.space_group_name_H-M   'P 1'
#
loop_
_entity.id
_entity.type
_entity.pdbx_description
1 polymer ?
#
loop_
_entity_poly.entity_id
_entity_poly.type
_entity_poly.pdbx_seq_one_letter_code
_entity_poly.pdbx_strand_id
1 'polypeptide(L)'
;MTEFVLNGRKVSYTGDSEKTLLEYLREDCHLTAAKDGCSGEGICGACTVEIDGKAKLACKTKMKQLNGAQVQTLEGIPEDIINIIATIFVNNGAVQCGFCTPGFVSRTKILLQENPNPTIEEIRQAIKPHLCRCTGYKKIERAIAEVATTLSSKQSVKLDRTQSGVGKSAPKYEALEAAKGTKKYTDDLFFPGMKYAALLFSEYPKAKVRSIDTREAKNAPGVIRVFTASDIPGDKIIGLIRKDQYVMISEGESTHYIGDVIAAVVADSEALARQAVKKIKVDYEPLEPVTDVFKAIDGALVHDNTPNLISTTSFKVGFPDAAFQNAAFIARGRFETQRVEHAFLEKECAVAHPDSDGGVTVYSQGQGVYVDQKQIAAIISLPLEKVRVKLLSNGGGFGGKEDLSVQGFAAWFAHALQLPVKVRLTRQESIRMHPKRHPVFMDMELAADKTGKLTALRLRAVGDTGAYASVGEKVMERVAGHATAGYFIPNIDIEAKTVYTNNIPSGAMRGFGANQVAFALETCIDDICYQAGFDRWKFRYDNALEDGLSTATGQKVFGVGIKACLEAVKEEFYKAKYAGLACAIKNSGVGNGMIDESKVVIEIVSQNCVRILHGWTEMGQGVHTIATQTLCEETGIPTEIIQVEVNTKDGIETGMTTSSRATALLGLAIIDACRQLKEDLRTQNLSQLSGKKYFGQYICDWTTKPGTPNVEQKTHYSYGYAVQLCILNKDGEIEKIVAAHDGGKIYNPTLFEGQVEGGVHMGLGYALRESLPMKDGYLNSDKMADLRILRAHETPEIKVIPIEVPDPVGPYGAKGVGEIGLVPTAAAVACALYNYTGIRPEKLPLRRNPSKT
;
A
#
# COMPACT_ATOMS: atom_id res chain seq x y z
N MET A 1 -31.39 -7.14 29.74
CA MET A 1 -30.84 -8.48 29.48
C MET A 1 -31.25 -8.86 28.08
N THR A 2 -30.28 -9.32 27.25
CA THR A 2 -30.54 -9.78 25.89
C THR A 2 -30.11 -11.25 25.78
N GLU A 3 -31.03 -12.12 25.40
CA GLU A 3 -30.76 -13.55 25.23
C GLU A 3 -30.71 -13.91 23.75
N PHE A 4 -29.64 -14.60 23.31
CA PHE A 4 -29.48 -15.03 21.94
C PHE A 4 -28.57 -16.27 21.87
N VAL A 5 -28.40 -16.83 20.65
CA VAL A 5 -27.48 -17.96 20.43
C VAL A 5 -26.30 -17.47 19.62
N LEU A 6 -25.08 -17.70 20.10
CA LEU A 6 -23.83 -17.40 19.39
C LEU A 6 -23.10 -18.71 19.08
N ASN A 7 -22.91 -19.01 17.80
CA ASN A 7 -22.22 -20.21 17.33
C ASN A 7 -22.74 -21.49 18.01
N GLY A 8 -24.09 -21.62 18.12
CA GLY A 8 -24.77 -22.76 18.73
C GLY A 8 -24.83 -22.74 20.26
N ARG A 9 -24.25 -21.70 20.93
CA ARG A 9 -24.27 -21.57 22.40
C ARG A 9 -25.22 -20.49 22.88
N LYS A 10 -26.04 -20.76 23.89
CA LYS A 10 -26.89 -19.73 24.48
C LYS A 10 -26.06 -18.70 25.22
N VAL A 11 -26.38 -17.43 25.04
CA VAL A 11 -25.73 -16.26 25.65
C VAL A 11 -26.78 -15.41 26.32
N SER A 12 -26.52 -15.00 27.56
CA SER A 12 -27.31 -14.01 28.31
C SER A 12 -26.43 -12.79 28.55
N TYR A 13 -26.70 -11.70 27.86
CA TYR A 13 -25.92 -10.46 27.90
C TYR A 13 -26.63 -9.42 28.82
N THR A 14 -25.87 -8.90 29.80
CA THR A 14 -26.36 -7.92 30.78
C THR A 14 -25.63 -6.58 30.72
N GLY A 15 -24.67 -6.43 29.78
CA GLY A 15 -23.88 -5.22 29.61
C GLY A 15 -24.64 -4.10 28.89
N ASP A 16 -23.90 -3.14 28.33
CA ASP A 16 -24.44 -2.01 27.60
C ASP A 16 -25.23 -2.45 26.35
N SER A 17 -26.52 -2.21 26.35
CA SER A 17 -27.42 -2.55 25.24
C SER A 17 -27.14 -1.80 23.94
N GLU A 18 -26.41 -0.67 23.98
CA GLU A 18 -25.99 0.14 22.83
C GLU A 18 -24.67 -0.32 22.26
N LYS A 19 -23.89 -1.16 22.96
CA LYS A 19 -22.67 -1.80 22.44
C LYS A 19 -22.97 -2.52 21.13
N THR A 20 -22.08 -2.40 20.13
CA THR A 20 -22.26 -3.12 18.87
C THR A 20 -21.91 -4.61 19.02
N LEU A 21 -22.50 -5.44 18.17
CA LEU A 21 -22.14 -6.87 18.11
C LEU A 21 -20.65 -7.05 17.78
N LEU A 22 -20.08 -6.19 16.93
CA LEU A 22 -18.65 -6.25 16.58
C LEU A 22 -17.76 -6.04 17.82
N GLU A 23 -18.04 -5.02 18.63
CA GLU A 23 -17.32 -4.77 19.88
C GLU A 23 -17.47 -5.95 20.84
N TYR A 24 -18.68 -6.46 21.02
CA TYR A 24 -18.94 -7.63 21.87
C TYR A 24 -18.14 -8.87 21.41
N LEU A 25 -18.17 -9.19 20.11
CA LEU A 25 -17.44 -10.32 19.56
C LEU A 25 -15.93 -10.20 19.80
N ARG A 26 -15.35 -9.02 19.52
CA ARG A 26 -13.90 -8.83 19.58
C ARG A 26 -13.36 -8.61 20.99
N GLU A 27 -14.07 -7.81 21.82
CA GLU A 27 -13.59 -7.39 23.13
C GLU A 27 -13.98 -8.37 24.25
N ASP A 28 -15.25 -8.83 24.24
CA ASP A 28 -15.74 -9.70 25.31
C ASP A 28 -15.57 -11.19 24.99
N CYS A 29 -15.75 -11.59 23.71
CA CYS A 29 -15.67 -12.99 23.30
C CYS A 29 -14.32 -13.39 22.70
N HIS A 30 -13.45 -12.44 22.34
CA HIS A 30 -12.19 -12.63 21.61
C HIS A 30 -12.36 -13.39 20.27
N LEU A 31 -13.55 -13.28 19.64
CA LEU A 31 -13.83 -13.78 18.29
C LEU A 31 -13.39 -12.70 17.29
N THR A 32 -12.23 -12.89 16.68
CA THR A 32 -11.53 -11.85 15.94
C THR A 32 -11.63 -12.00 14.42
N ALA A 33 -12.31 -13.01 13.87
CA ALA A 33 -12.50 -13.16 12.42
C ALA A 33 -13.31 -12.02 11.82
N ALA A 34 -14.32 -11.50 12.53
CA ALA A 34 -15.00 -10.25 12.16
C ALA A 34 -14.08 -9.06 12.40
N LYS A 35 -13.71 -8.33 11.32
CA LYS A 35 -12.72 -7.23 11.35
C LYS A 35 -13.38 -5.85 11.32
N ASP A 36 -12.71 -4.86 11.93
CA ASP A 36 -13.12 -3.45 11.88
C ASP A 36 -12.26 -2.64 10.88
N GLY A 37 -12.70 -2.54 9.64
CA GLY A 37 -12.01 -1.77 8.60
C GLY A 37 -12.48 -0.31 8.47
N CYS A 38 -13.71 0.02 8.88
CA CYS A 38 -14.30 1.36 8.65
C CYS A 38 -14.80 2.06 9.92
N SER A 39 -14.43 1.58 11.09
CA SER A 39 -14.86 2.15 12.40
C SER A 39 -16.37 2.41 12.49
N GLY A 40 -17.16 1.39 12.11
CA GLY A 40 -18.61 1.45 12.26
C GLY A 40 -19.35 2.22 11.17
N GLU A 41 -18.71 2.72 10.10
CA GLU A 41 -19.43 3.34 8.97
C GLU A 41 -20.37 2.36 8.25
N GLY A 42 -20.06 1.05 8.28
CA GLY A 42 -20.90 0.01 7.67
C GLY A 42 -20.69 -0.18 6.17
N ILE A 43 -19.54 0.21 5.64
CA ILE A 43 -19.28 0.24 4.20
C ILE A 43 -18.23 -0.76 3.71
N CYS A 44 -17.42 -1.35 4.60
CA CYS A 44 -16.32 -2.21 4.19
C CYS A 44 -16.67 -3.71 4.16
N GLY A 45 -17.73 -4.15 4.83
CA GLY A 45 -18.15 -5.55 4.86
C GLY A 45 -17.25 -6.52 5.64
N ALA A 46 -16.10 -6.07 6.17
CA ALA A 46 -15.14 -6.93 6.85
C ALA A 46 -15.67 -7.55 8.16
N CYS A 47 -16.74 -6.98 8.72
CA CYS A 47 -17.41 -7.47 9.92
C CYS A 47 -18.70 -8.27 9.64
N THR A 48 -18.86 -8.83 8.43
CA THR A 48 -20.04 -9.60 8.06
C THR A 48 -20.16 -10.87 8.89
N VAL A 49 -21.35 -11.07 9.49
CA VAL A 49 -21.78 -12.25 10.22
C VAL A 49 -23.16 -12.69 9.71
N GLU A 50 -23.58 -13.88 10.06
CA GLU A 50 -24.93 -14.37 9.79
C GLU A 50 -25.80 -14.13 11.04
N ILE A 51 -26.98 -13.54 10.85
CA ILE A 51 -28.00 -13.40 11.88
C ILE A 51 -29.32 -13.88 11.28
N ASP A 52 -29.91 -14.92 11.88
CA ASP A 52 -31.16 -15.54 11.42
C ASP A 52 -31.13 -15.90 9.94
N GLY A 53 -30.05 -16.52 9.48
CA GLY A 53 -29.85 -16.97 8.09
C GLY A 53 -29.52 -15.84 7.10
N LYS A 54 -29.31 -14.59 7.55
CA LYS A 54 -29.06 -13.44 6.68
C LYS A 54 -27.72 -12.77 6.98
N ALA A 55 -27.06 -12.26 5.93
CA ALA A 55 -25.85 -11.46 6.09
C ALA A 55 -26.12 -10.11 6.75
N LYS A 56 -25.46 -9.83 7.85
CA LYS A 56 -25.54 -8.57 8.60
C LYS A 56 -24.15 -8.05 8.93
N LEU A 57 -24.05 -6.73 9.11
CA LEU A 57 -22.81 -6.07 9.54
C LEU A 57 -22.81 -5.96 11.07
N ALA A 58 -21.88 -6.68 11.72
CA ALA A 58 -21.80 -6.68 13.19
C ALA A 58 -21.56 -5.27 13.77
N CYS A 59 -20.85 -4.38 13.05
CA CYS A 59 -20.65 -2.99 13.47
C CYS A 59 -21.92 -2.11 13.41
N LYS A 60 -22.98 -2.55 12.75
CA LYS A 60 -24.27 -1.84 12.66
C LYS A 60 -25.37 -2.50 13.51
N THR A 61 -25.10 -3.68 14.05
CA THR A 61 -26.04 -4.44 14.87
C THR A 61 -25.73 -4.17 16.36
N LYS A 62 -26.71 -3.68 17.12
CA LYS A 62 -26.57 -3.43 18.55
C LYS A 62 -27.01 -4.61 19.37
N MET A 63 -26.45 -4.81 20.57
CA MET A 63 -26.76 -5.94 21.43
C MET A 63 -28.27 -6.03 21.76
N LYS A 64 -28.95 -4.91 21.95
CA LYS A 64 -30.41 -4.87 22.17
C LYS A 64 -31.25 -5.45 21.02
N GLN A 65 -30.72 -5.56 19.81
CA GLN A 65 -31.44 -6.06 18.64
C GLN A 65 -31.37 -7.58 18.50
N LEU A 66 -30.59 -8.26 19.36
CA LEU A 66 -30.26 -9.68 19.21
C LEU A 66 -31.16 -10.61 20.04
N ASN A 67 -32.15 -10.07 20.74
CA ASN A 67 -32.98 -10.90 21.60
C ASN A 67 -33.71 -12.00 20.79
N GLY A 68 -33.46 -13.28 21.14
CA GLY A 68 -33.95 -14.45 20.41
C GLY A 68 -33.22 -14.80 19.12
N ALA A 69 -32.23 -14.03 18.68
CA ALA A 69 -31.55 -14.21 17.42
C ALA A 69 -30.55 -15.39 17.43
N GLN A 70 -30.33 -15.97 16.23
CA GLN A 70 -29.27 -16.94 15.97
C GLN A 70 -28.10 -16.24 15.26
N VAL A 71 -26.98 -16.06 15.95
CA VAL A 71 -25.77 -15.43 15.41
C VAL A 71 -24.71 -16.46 15.11
N GLN A 72 -24.22 -16.50 13.87
CA GLN A 72 -23.09 -17.32 13.46
C GLN A 72 -21.97 -16.43 12.93
N THR A 73 -20.79 -16.50 13.55
CA THR A 73 -19.55 -15.90 13.04
C THR A 73 -18.78 -16.90 12.20
N LEU A 74 -17.68 -16.45 11.56
CA LEU A 74 -16.83 -17.34 10.77
C LEU A 74 -16.31 -18.53 11.60
N GLU A 75 -15.98 -18.29 12.87
CA GLU A 75 -15.51 -19.31 13.81
C GLU A 75 -16.59 -20.38 14.16
N GLY A 76 -17.86 -20.12 13.86
CA GLY A 76 -18.96 -21.05 14.06
C GLY A 76 -19.37 -21.82 12.81
N ILE A 77 -18.75 -21.57 11.67
CA ILE A 77 -19.01 -22.32 10.43
C ILE A 77 -18.43 -23.74 10.56
N PRO A 78 -19.17 -24.81 10.16
CA PRO A 78 -18.66 -26.17 10.17
C PRO A 78 -17.33 -26.31 9.43
N GLU A 79 -16.40 -27.12 9.99
CA GLU A 79 -15.02 -27.19 9.51
C GLU A 79 -14.89 -27.70 8.09
N ASP A 80 -15.74 -28.62 7.67
CA ASP A 80 -15.80 -29.14 6.30
C ASP A 80 -16.16 -28.04 5.29
N ILE A 81 -17.14 -27.20 5.61
CA ILE A 81 -17.59 -26.10 4.74
C ILE A 81 -16.52 -25.00 4.67
N ILE A 82 -15.98 -24.56 5.81
CA ILE A 82 -14.95 -23.51 5.81
C ILE A 82 -13.67 -23.96 5.11
N ASN A 83 -13.29 -25.25 5.24
CA ASN A 83 -12.14 -25.82 4.54
C ASN A 83 -12.32 -25.77 3.02
N ILE A 84 -13.49 -26.11 2.49
CA ILE A 84 -13.77 -26.03 1.04
C ILE A 84 -13.66 -24.57 0.57
N ILE A 85 -14.37 -23.65 1.21
CA ILE A 85 -14.40 -22.24 0.80
C ILE A 85 -12.99 -21.63 0.89
N ALA A 86 -12.30 -21.78 2.01
CA ALA A 86 -10.97 -21.23 2.22
C ALA A 86 -9.94 -21.80 1.22
N THR A 87 -9.98 -23.10 0.95
CA THR A 87 -9.06 -23.75 -0.01
C THR A 87 -9.27 -23.21 -1.42
N ILE A 88 -10.52 -23.06 -1.87
CA ILE A 88 -10.82 -22.51 -3.19
C ILE A 88 -10.38 -21.05 -3.29
N PHE A 89 -10.62 -20.24 -2.26
CA PHE A 89 -10.14 -18.86 -2.23
C PHE A 89 -8.62 -18.77 -2.38
N VAL A 90 -7.88 -19.67 -1.70
CA VAL A 90 -6.42 -19.71 -1.80
C VAL A 90 -5.96 -20.18 -3.18
N ASN A 91 -6.52 -21.27 -3.70
CA ASN A 91 -6.15 -21.82 -5.02
C ASN A 91 -6.39 -20.81 -6.15
N ASN A 92 -7.44 -19.98 -6.04
CA ASN A 92 -7.72 -18.90 -6.99
C ASN A 92 -6.85 -17.64 -6.78
N GLY A 93 -6.02 -17.56 -5.73
CA GLY A 93 -5.30 -16.34 -5.38
C GLY A 93 -6.21 -15.19 -4.94
N ALA A 94 -7.41 -15.48 -4.42
CA ALA A 94 -8.39 -14.51 -3.94
C ALA A 94 -8.00 -13.88 -2.59
N VAL A 95 -6.89 -14.30 -1.99
CA VAL A 95 -6.37 -13.83 -0.70
C VAL A 95 -5.03 -13.12 -0.92
N GLN A 96 -4.96 -11.80 -0.69
CA GLN A 96 -3.70 -11.05 -0.64
C GLN A 96 -3.36 -10.68 0.81
N CYS A 97 -3.67 -9.47 1.31
CA CYS A 97 -3.42 -9.14 2.71
C CYS A 97 -4.29 -9.96 3.68
N GLY A 98 -5.45 -10.43 3.24
CA GLY A 98 -6.34 -11.31 3.99
C GLY A 98 -7.31 -10.61 4.95
N PHE A 99 -7.16 -9.31 5.21
CA PHE A 99 -7.96 -8.59 6.21
C PHE A 99 -9.46 -8.58 5.89
N CYS A 100 -9.85 -8.41 4.63
CA CYS A 100 -11.24 -8.45 4.19
C CYS A 100 -11.79 -9.89 3.99
N THR A 101 -10.91 -10.88 3.89
CA THR A 101 -11.24 -12.24 3.44
C THR A 101 -12.25 -12.94 4.35
N PRO A 102 -12.17 -12.90 5.69
CA PRO A 102 -13.18 -13.49 6.56
C PRO A 102 -14.61 -13.00 6.27
N GLY A 103 -14.77 -11.69 5.99
CA GLY A 103 -16.06 -11.12 5.59
C GLY A 103 -16.57 -11.67 4.26
N PHE A 104 -15.68 -11.82 3.26
CA PHE A 104 -16.06 -12.44 1.97
C PHE A 104 -16.40 -13.92 2.12
N VAL A 105 -15.67 -14.69 2.91
CA VAL A 105 -15.94 -16.11 3.17
C VAL A 105 -17.29 -16.28 3.86
N SER A 106 -17.58 -15.48 4.90
CA SER A 106 -18.89 -15.46 5.56
C SER A 106 -20.00 -15.11 4.57
N ARG A 107 -19.81 -14.08 3.74
CA ARG A 107 -20.81 -13.71 2.73
C ARG A 107 -21.01 -14.79 1.67
N THR A 108 -19.94 -15.46 1.23
CA THR A 108 -20.01 -16.59 0.28
C THR A 108 -20.88 -17.71 0.84
N LYS A 109 -20.63 -18.15 2.07
CA LYS A 109 -21.43 -19.19 2.73
C LYS A 109 -22.92 -18.82 2.77
N ILE A 110 -23.25 -17.59 3.16
CA ILE A 110 -24.63 -17.12 3.25
C ILE A 110 -25.27 -17.03 1.87
N LEU A 111 -24.58 -16.48 0.86
CA LEU A 111 -25.06 -16.41 -0.51
C LEU A 111 -25.44 -17.80 -1.04
N LEU A 112 -24.57 -18.80 -0.83
CA LEU A 112 -24.79 -20.14 -1.36
C LEU A 112 -25.88 -20.93 -0.63
N GLN A 113 -26.26 -20.53 0.58
CA GLN A 113 -27.47 -21.01 1.25
C GLN A 113 -28.75 -20.39 0.65
N GLU A 114 -28.69 -19.10 0.27
CA GLU A 114 -29.80 -18.36 -0.36
C GLU A 114 -29.98 -18.78 -1.84
N ASN A 115 -28.87 -18.93 -2.57
CA ASN A 115 -28.82 -19.32 -4.00
C ASN A 115 -27.60 -20.22 -4.23
N PRO A 116 -27.79 -21.55 -4.38
CA PRO A 116 -26.70 -22.51 -4.59
C PRO A 116 -25.93 -22.36 -5.91
N ASN A 117 -26.51 -21.71 -6.93
CA ASN A 117 -25.92 -21.56 -8.26
C ASN A 117 -26.02 -20.09 -8.73
N PRO A 118 -25.33 -19.15 -8.08
CA PRO A 118 -25.43 -17.75 -8.43
C PRO A 118 -24.70 -17.45 -9.74
N THR A 119 -25.28 -16.58 -10.56
CA THR A 119 -24.61 -15.97 -11.71
C THR A 119 -23.51 -14.99 -11.22
N ILE A 120 -22.59 -14.62 -12.12
CA ILE A 120 -21.54 -13.63 -11.79
C ILE A 120 -22.15 -12.29 -11.35
N GLU A 121 -23.25 -11.87 -11.96
CA GLU A 121 -23.90 -10.61 -11.56
C GLU A 121 -24.53 -10.73 -10.16
N GLU A 122 -25.18 -11.84 -9.83
CA GLU A 122 -25.69 -12.09 -8.47
C GLU A 122 -24.55 -12.14 -7.43
N ILE A 123 -23.40 -12.74 -7.79
CA ILE A 123 -22.19 -12.69 -6.96
C ILE A 123 -21.76 -11.23 -6.71
N ARG A 124 -21.65 -10.43 -7.76
CA ARG A 124 -21.29 -8.99 -7.66
C ARG A 124 -22.25 -8.22 -6.79
N GLN A 125 -23.55 -8.44 -6.92
CA GLN A 125 -24.55 -7.82 -6.05
C GLN A 125 -24.42 -8.27 -4.59
N ALA A 126 -24.17 -9.55 -4.35
CA ALA A 126 -24.00 -10.10 -3.00
C ALA A 126 -22.79 -9.50 -2.29
N ILE A 127 -21.68 -9.29 -3.00
CA ILE A 127 -20.45 -8.71 -2.44
C ILE A 127 -20.38 -7.17 -2.56
N LYS A 128 -21.38 -6.51 -3.11
CA LYS A 128 -21.43 -5.04 -3.24
C LYS A 128 -21.15 -4.29 -1.94
N PRO A 129 -21.60 -4.73 -0.74
CA PRO A 129 -21.25 -4.09 0.51
C PRO A 129 -19.81 -4.30 0.97
N HIS A 130 -19.03 -5.13 0.29
CA HIS A 130 -17.67 -5.49 0.70
C HIS A 130 -16.63 -4.67 -0.07
N LEU A 131 -15.57 -4.23 0.65
CA LEU A 131 -14.41 -3.58 0.07
C LEU A 131 -13.19 -4.50 0.12
N CYS A 132 -12.46 -4.54 -0.99
CA CYS A 132 -11.10 -5.02 -1.07
C CYS A 132 -10.23 -4.00 -1.78
N ARG A 133 -9.09 -3.64 -1.19
CA ARG A 133 -8.15 -2.68 -1.78
C ARG A 133 -7.04 -3.37 -2.59
N CYS A 134 -6.85 -4.68 -2.38
CA CYS A 134 -5.69 -5.42 -2.87
C CYS A 134 -5.93 -6.14 -4.20
N THR A 135 -7.12 -6.77 -4.39
CA THR A 135 -7.32 -7.85 -5.37
C THR A 135 -7.97 -7.43 -6.68
N GLY A 136 -8.58 -6.24 -6.76
CA GLY A 136 -9.42 -5.90 -7.90
C GLY A 136 -10.67 -6.77 -8.07
N TYR A 137 -11.00 -7.58 -7.09
CA TYR A 137 -12.17 -8.47 -6.97
C TYR A 137 -12.24 -9.67 -7.93
N LYS A 138 -11.56 -9.67 -9.10
CA LYS A 138 -11.78 -10.70 -10.15
C LYS A 138 -11.51 -12.12 -9.66
N LYS A 139 -10.46 -12.32 -8.90
CA LYS A 139 -10.15 -13.62 -8.28
C LYS A 139 -11.15 -14.02 -7.20
N ILE A 140 -11.73 -13.04 -6.48
CA ILE A 140 -12.80 -13.29 -5.49
C ILE A 140 -14.08 -13.73 -6.20
N GLU A 141 -14.48 -13.05 -7.29
CA GLU A 141 -15.65 -13.44 -8.11
C GLU A 141 -15.52 -14.87 -8.64
N ARG A 142 -14.34 -15.24 -9.21
CA ARG A 142 -14.03 -16.58 -9.69
C ARG A 142 -14.09 -17.63 -8.56
N ALA A 143 -13.48 -17.31 -7.40
CA ALA A 143 -13.48 -18.23 -6.26
C ALA A 143 -14.90 -18.52 -5.76
N ILE A 144 -15.78 -17.52 -5.65
CA ILE A 144 -17.17 -17.70 -5.21
C ILE A 144 -17.94 -18.61 -6.20
N ALA A 145 -17.76 -18.40 -7.52
CA ALA A 145 -18.39 -19.23 -8.54
C ALA A 145 -17.90 -20.69 -8.48
N GLU A 146 -16.60 -20.91 -8.24
CA GLU A 146 -16.03 -22.25 -8.08
C GLU A 146 -16.52 -22.93 -6.79
N VAL A 147 -16.67 -22.19 -5.68
CA VAL A 147 -17.26 -22.73 -4.43
C VAL A 147 -18.68 -23.23 -4.68
N ALA A 148 -19.51 -22.45 -5.42
CA ALA A 148 -20.87 -22.85 -5.77
C ALA A 148 -20.88 -24.19 -6.52
N THR A 149 -20.07 -24.33 -7.58
CA THR A 149 -19.94 -25.54 -8.37
C THR A 149 -19.46 -26.74 -7.54
N THR A 150 -18.46 -26.51 -6.69
CA THR A 150 -17.85 -27.57 -5.87
C THR A 150 -18.81 -28.11 -4.82
N LEU A 151 -19.52 -27.24 -4.11
CA LEU A 151 -20.50 -27.63 -3.09
C LEU A 151 -21.68 -28.39 -3.74
N SER A 152 -22.15 -27.94 -4.91
CA SER A 152 -23.25 -28.58 -5.64
C SER A 152 -22.85 -29.98 -6.13
N SER A 153 -21.61 -30.17 -6.58
CA SER A 153 -21.09 -31.46 -7.07
C SER A 153 -20.55 -32.38 -5.97
N LYS A 154 -20.51 -31.92 -4.72
CA LYS A 154 -19.92 -32.62 -3.55
C LYS A 154 -18.49 -33.11 -3.79
N GLN A 155 -17.71 -32.34 -4.54
CA GLN A 155 -16.30 -32.65 -4.81
C GLN A 155 -15.43 -32.30 -3.62
N SER A 156 -14.39 -33.10 -3.37
CA SER A 156 -13.33 -32.75 -2.41
C SER A 156 -12.33 -31.83 -3.07
N VAL A 157 -11.91 -30.78 -2.33
CA VAL A 157 -10.89 -29.85 -2.79
C VAL A 157 -9.69 -29.95 -1.86
N LYS A 158 -8.49 -29.93 -2.44
CA LYS A 158 -7.24 -29.91 -1.69
C LYS A 158 -6.44 -28.66 -2.07
N LEU A 159 -5.68 -28.15 -1.13
CA LEU A 159 -4.71 -27.11 -1.41
C LEU A 159 -3.63 -27.70 -2.34
N ASP A 160 -3.42 -27.02 -3.49
CA ASP A 160 -2.42 -27.49 -4.46
C ASP A 160 -1.01 -27.10 -3.98
N ARG A 161 -0.37 -28.03 -3.29
CA ARG A 161 1.00 -27.90 -2.78
C ARG A 161 2.06 -28.51 -3.71
N THR A 162 1.65 -29.06 -4.85
CA THR A 162 2.58 -29.60 -5.85
C THR A 162 3.30 -28.48 -6.62
N GLN A 163 2.78 -27.26 -6.53
CA GLN A 163 3.30 -26.05 -7.17
C GLN A 163 4.19 -25.30 -6.16
N SER A 164 5.50 -25.60 -6.05
CA SER A 164 6.34 -25.10 -4.96
C SER A 164 7.60 -24.33 -5.37
N GLY A 165 8.15 -24.47 -6.55
CA GLY A 165 9.36 -23.76 -7.00
C GLY A 165 9.09 -22.41 -7.65
N VAL A 166 10.14 -21.76 -8.11
CA VAL A 166 10.06 -20.52 -8.90
C VAL A 166 9.38 -20.76 -10.24
N GLY A 167 8.47 -19.89 -10.63
CA GLY A 167 7.64 -20.06 -11.83
C GLY A 167 6.37 -20.89 -11.60
N LYS A 168 6.12 -21.33 -10.37
CA LYS A 168 4.94 -22.10 -10.00
C LYS A 168 3.96 -21.25 -9.20
N SER A 169 2.66 -21.57 -9.28
CA SER A 169 1.59 -20.91 -8.53
C SER A 169 1.47 -21.46 -7.10
N ALA A 170 2.56 -21.42 -6.34
CA ALA A 170 2.55 -21.85 -4.94
C ALA A 170 1.46 -21.10 -4.15
N PRO A 171 0.73 -21.78 -3.24
CA PRO A 171 -0.21 -21.14 -2.35
C PRO A 171 0.46 -20.02 -1.54
N LYS A 172 -0.20 -18.87 -1.42
CA LYS A 172 0.32 -17.76 -0.64
C LYS A 172 0.51 -18.14 0.83
N TYR A 173 1.68 -17.80 1.39
CA TYR A 173 2.00 -18.03 2.80
C TYR A 173 0.90 -17.45 3.71
N GLU A 174 0.43 -18.21 4.70
CA GLU A 174 -0.67 -17.87 5.64
C GLU A 174 -2.02 -17.48 4.98
N ALA A 175 -2.24 -17.79 3.70
CA ALA A 175 -3.50 -17.44 3.05
C ALA A 175 -4.68 -18.29 3.56
N LEU A 176 -4.43 -19.55 3.91
CA LEU A 176 -5.46 -20.45 4.43
C LEU A 176 -5.95 -19.98 5.81
N GLU A 177 -5.02 -19.61 6.67
CA GLU A 177 -5.28 -19.03 8.00
C GLU A 177 -6.05 -17.71 7.89
N ALA A 178 -5.69 -16.87 6.91
CA ALA A 178 -6.42 -15.63 6.65
C ALA A 178 -7.86 -15.89 6.17
N ALA A 179 -8.07 -16.87 5.28
CA ALA A 179 -9.39 -17.25 4.78
C ALA A 179 -10.26 -17.88 5.86
N LYS A 180 -9.66 -18.67 6.76
CA LYS A 180 -10.33 -19.26 7.92
C LYS A 180 -10.53 -18.27 9.09
N GLY A 181 -10.01 -17.05 8.99
CA GLY A 181 -10.09 -16.02 10.04
C GLY A 181 -9.21 -16.28 11.27
N THR A 182 -8.31 -17.27 11.22
CA THR A 182 -7.40 -17.64 12.33
C THR A 182 -6.10 -16.84 12.31
N LYS A 183 -5.73 -16.25 11.16
CA LYS A 183 -4.59 -15.34 11.04
C LYS A 183 -4.78 -14.11 11.95
N LYS A 184 -3.75 -13.80 12.75
CA LYS A 184 -3.79 -12.66 13.66
C LYS A 184 -3.21 -11.41 13.02
N TYR A 185 -3.87 -10.29 13.25
CA TYR A 185 -3.43 -8.94 12.96
C TYR A 185 -3.17 -8.18 14.27
N THR A 186 -2.50 -7.04 14.21
CA THR A 186 -2.11 -6.31 15.43
C THR A 186 -3.30 -5.96 16.32
N ASP A 187 -4.44 -5.59 15.72
CA ASP A 187 -5.66 -5.29 16.49
C ASP A 187 -6.28 -6.52 17.18
N ASP A 188 -5.94 -7.73 16.75
CA ASP A 188 -6.44 -8.98 17.34
C ASP A 188 -5.66 -9.42 18.59
N LEU A 189 -4.55 -8.74 18.90
CA LEU A 189 -3.74 -9.07 20.07
C LEU A 189 -4.40 -8.61 21.37
N PHE A 190 -4.30 -9.46 22.36
CA PHE A 190 -4.71 -9.19 23.73
C PHE A 190 -3.65 -9.73 24.70
N PHE A 191 -3.33 -8.94 25.71
CA PHE A 191 -2.43 -9.32 26.81
C PHE A 191 -3.15 -9.08 28.13
N PRO A 192 -2.97 -9.95 29.15
CA PRO A 192 -3.53 -9.74 30.47
C PRO A 192 -3.11 -8.37 31.03
N GLY A 193 -4.06 -7.60 31.57
CA GLY A 193 -3.81 -6.28 32.12
C GLY A 193 -3.57 -5.16 31.08
N MET A 194 -3.76 -5.43 29.80
CA MET A 194 -3.53 -4.45 28.71
C MET A 194 -4.41 -3.21 28.88
N LYS A 195 -3.79 -2.05 28.63
CA LYS A 195 -4.44 -0.74 28.65
C LYS A 195 -4.60 -0.21 27.20
N TYR A 196 -5.41 0.82 27.05
CA TYR A 196 -5.77 1.36 25.75
C TYR A 196 -5.52 2.86 25.71
N ALA A 197 -4.96 3.35 24.62
CA ALA A 197 -4.70 4.77 24.44
C ALA A 197 -5.57 5.38 23.35
N ALA A 198 -5.95 6.65 23.56
CA ALA A 198 -6.57 7.53 22.57
C ALA A 198 -5.73 8.80 22.44
N LEU A 199 -5.59 9.30 21.20
CA LEU A 199 -4.82 10.49 20.87
C LEU A 199 -5.75 11.70 20.69
N LEU A 200 -5.32 12.88 21.12
CA LEU A 200 -5.95 14.15 20.83
C LEU A 200 -5.23 14.81 19.66
N PHE A 201 -5.95 15.06 18.58
CA PHE A 201 -5.41 15.72 17.39
C PHE A 201 -5.72 17.21 17.40
N SER A 202 -4.89 17.98 16.69
CA SER A 202 -5.09 19.43 16.51
C SER A 202 -6.46 19.73 15.87
N GLU A 203 -7.11 20.79 16.36
CA GLU A 203 -8.32 21.33 15.74
C GLU A 203 -8.00 22.26 14.54
N TYR A 204 -6.77 22.77 14.47
CA TYR A 204 -6.35 23.76 13.48
C TYR A 204 -5.18 23.25 12.62
N PRO A 205 -5.17 23.57 11.31
CA PRO A 205 -4.05 23.27 10.44
C PRO A 205 -2.80 24.10 10.79
N LYS A 206 -2.98 25.32 11.37
CA LYS A 206 -1.92 26.14 11.92
C LYS A 206 -2.46 26.96 13.08
N ALA A 207 -1.92 26.74 14.27
CA ALA A 207 -2.25 27.53 15.46
C ALA A 207 -1.12 27.39 16.47
N LYS A 208 -0.88 28.44 17.27
CA LYS A 208 -0.02 28.35 18.44
C LYS A 208 -0.79 27.72 19.59
N VAL A 209 -0.25 26.67 20.20
CA VAL A 209 -0.81 26.02 21.39
C VAL A 209 -0.40 26.85 22.61
N ARG A 210 -1.32 27.61 23.20
CA ARG A 210 -1.04 28.48 24.36
C ARG A 210 -0.98 27.68 25.64
N SER A 211 -1.93 26.75 25.83
CA SER A 211 -1.98 25.88 27.02
C SER A 211 -2.78 24.59 26.77
N ILE A 212 -2.49 23.55 27.55
CA ILE A 212 -3.15 22.26 27.51
C ILE A 212 -3.65 21.90 28.92
N ASP A 213 -4.95 22.08 29.18
CA ASP A 213 -5.57 21.73 30.46
C ASP A 213 -6.02 20.25 30.47
N THR A 214 -5.29 19.43 31.20
CA THR A 214 -5.52 17.98 31.34
C THR A 214 -6.26 17.58 32.62
N ARG A 215 -6.65 18.53 33.49
CA ARG A 215 -7.18 18.27 34.85
C ARG A 215 -8.45 17.41 34.83
N GLU A 216 -9.39 17.76 33.97
CA GLU A 216 -10.67 17.02 33.86
C GLU A 216 -10.46 15.59 33.31
N ALA A 217 -9.56 15.44 32.34
CA ALA A 217 -9.20 14.14 31.77
C ALA A 217 -8.48 13.23 32.76
N LYS A 218 -7.54 13.76 33.53
CA LYS A 218 -6.83 13.02 34.59
C LYS A 218 -7.77 12.45 35.67
N ASN A 219 -8.87 13.13 35.98
CA ASN A 219 -9.83 12.73 36.99
C ASN A 219 -10.99 11.88 36.43
N ALA A 220 -10.98 11.56 35.14
CA ALA A 220 -12.05 10.76 34.53
C ALA A 220 -11.93 9.27 34.94
N PRO A 221 -13.06 8.56 35.08
CA PRO A 221 -13.08 7.15 35.52
C PRO A 221 -12.22 6.24 34.59
N GLY A 222 -11.44 5.37 35.22
CA GLY A 222 -10.61 4.39 34.51
C GLY A 222 -9.41 4.96 33.76
N VAL A 223 -9.11 6.25 33.90
CA VAL A 223 -7.90 6.87 33.34
C VAL A 223 -6.70 6.49 34.19
N ILE A 224 -5.67 5.97 33.55
CA ILE A 224 -4.39 5.58 34.16
C ILE A 224 -3.43 6.78 34.14
N ARG A 225 -3.27 7.41 32.98
CA ARG A 225 -2.39 8.57 32.80
C ARG A 225 -2.78 9.39 31.57
N VAL A 226 -2.55 10.68 31.63
CA VAL A 226 -2.59 11.61 30.50
C VAL A 226 -1.15 12.00 30.18
N PHE A 227 -0.79 11.93 28.90
CA PHE A 227 0.52 12.25 28.37
C PHE A 227 0.46 13.50 27.49
N THR A 228 1.48 14.33 27.59
CA THR A 228 1.72 15.51 26.76
C THR A 228 3.16 15.50 26.23
N ALA A 229 3.51 16.42 25.35
CA ALA A 229 4.86 16.50 24.78
C ALA A 229 5.98 16.69 25.85
N SER A 230 5.65 17.23 27.03
CA SER A 230 6.60 17.35 28.14
C SER A 230 7.01 16.01 28.77
N ASP A 231 6.20 14.95 28.55
CA ASP A 231 6.46 13.61 29.08
C ASP A 231 7.33 12.76 28.15
N ILE A 232 7.66 13.22 26.93
CA ILE A 232 8.50 12.49 25.98
C ILE A 232 9.94 12.42 26.53
N PRO A 233 10.49 11.20 26.75
CA PRO A 233 11.79 11.06 27.39
C PRO A 233 12.98 11.30 26.45
N GLY A 234 12.78 11.19 25.14
CA GLY A 234 13.82 11.30 24.11
C GLY A 234 13.50 12.32 23.03
N ASP A 235 13.69 11.93 21.76
CA ASP A 235 13.50 12.82 20.61
C ASP A 235 12.02 13.17 20.45
N LYS A 236 11.72 14.47 20.38
CA LYS A 236 10.38 15.00 20.13
C LYS A 236 10.04 15.13 18.65
N ILE A 237 11.06 15.06 17.80
CA ILE A 237 10.96 15.20 16.36
C ILE A 237 11.62 14.01 15.69
N ILE A 238 10.89 13.34 14.81
CA ILE A 238 11.32 12.15 14.06
C ILE A 238 11.17 12.39 12.55
N GLY A 239 11.39 11.39 11.73
CA GLY A 239 11.16 11.42 10.29
C GLY A 239 12.05 10.42 9.56
N LEU A 240 11.66 10.07 8.33
CA LEU A 240 12.34 9.07 7.51
C LEU A 240 13.60 9.60 6.83
N ILE A 241 13.52 10.77 6.20
CA ILE A 241 14.63 11.41 5.48
C ILE A 241 15.04 12.67 6.21
N ARG A 242 14.07 13.52 6.56
CA ARG A 242 14.23 14.71 7.38
C ARG A 242 13.60 14.49 8.74
N LYS A 243 14.25 14.91 9.79
CA LYS A 243 13.68 14.97 11.13
C LYS A 243 12.86 16.26 11.24
N ASP A 244 11.58 16.21 10.86
CA ASP A 244 10.69 17.37 10.84
C ASP A 244 9.30 17.06 11.42
N GLN A 245 8.97 15.76 11.63
CA GLN A 245 7.68 15.32 12.15
C GLN A 245 7.69 15.34 13.69
N TYR A 246 6.85 16.18 14.28
CA TYR A 246 6.65 16.23 15.72
C TYR A 246 5.89 14.99 16.22
N VAL A 247 6.39 14.37 17.29
CA VAL A 247 5.68 13.26 17.98
C VAL A 247 4.42 13.82 18.67
N MET A 248 4.57 14.93 19.41
CA MET A 248 3.47 15.74 19.94
C MET A 248 3.87 17.22 19.92
N ILE A 249 2.89 18.10 19.75
CA ILE A 249 3.08 19.55 19.83
C ILE A 249 3.03 20.00 21.29
N SER A 250 4.04 20.75 21.72
CA SER A 250 4.14 21.28 23.08
C SER A 250 3.36 22.60 23.25
N GLU A 251 3.07 22.98 24.50
CA GLU A 251 2.68 24.35 24.81
C GLU A 251 3.76 25.34 24.34
N GLY A 252 3.34 26.41 23.71
CA GLY A 252 4.20 27.43 23.09
C GLY A 252 4.62 27.12 21.65
N GLU A 253 4.48 25.89 21.16
CA GLU A 253 4.73 25.50 19.75
C GLU A 253 3.49 25.70 18.88
N SER A 254 3.69 25.71 17.57
CA SER A 254 2.63 25.79 16.57
C SER A 254 2.32 24.44 15.97
N THR A 255 1.04 24.18 15.67
CA THR A 255 0.60 23.06 14.85
C THR A 255 0.92 23.31 13.38
N HIS A 256 1.13 22.25 12.62
CA HIS A 256 1.52 22.27 11.20
C HIS A 256 0.41 21.75 10.29
N TYR A 257 -0.45 20.87 10.83
CA TYR A 257 -1.66 20.34 10.14
C TYR A 257 -2.65 19.76 11.16
N ILE A 258 -3.84 19.42 10.70
CA ILE A 258 -4.94 18.89 11.55
C ILE A 258 -4.70 17.49 12.13
N GLY A 259 -3.64 16.79 11.73
CA GLY A 259 -3.26 15.47 12.24
C GLY A 259 -2.15 15.50 13.29
N ASP A 260 -1.65 16.68 13.66
CA ASP A 260 -0.70 16.80 14.75
C ASP A 260 -1.31 16.34 16.07
N VAL A 261 -0.57 15.55 16.83
CA VAL A 261 -1.00 15.04 18.14
C VAL A 261 -0.65 16.08 19.22
N ILE A 262 -1.60 16.40 20.08
CA ILE A 262 -1.44 17.38 21.16
C ILE A 262 -1.25 16.70 22.51
N ALA A 263 -2.01 15.61 22.77
CA ALA A 263 -1.99 14.86 24.02
C ALA A 263 -2.50 13.44 23.78
N ALA A 264 -2.34 12.58 24.78
CA ALA A 264 -2.91 11.24 24.77
C ALA A 264 -3.45 10.85 26.15
N VAL A 265 -4.45 9.97 26.17
CA VAL A 265 -4.99 9.39 27.40
C VAL A 265 -4.84 7.88 27.34
N VAL A 266 -4.27 7.27 28.38
CA VAL A 266 -4.28 5.82 28.59
C VAL A 266 -5.28 5.46 29.68
N ALA A 267 -6.16 4.50 29.40
CA ALA A 267 -7.23 4.08 30.29
C ALA A 267 -7.44 2.55 30.26
N ASP A 268 -8.32 2.05 31.16
CA ASP A 268 -8.64 0.63 31.29
C ASP A 268 -9.33 0.03 30.05
N SER A 269 -10.00 0.85 29.24
CA SER A 269 -10.58 0.43 27.97
C SER A 269 -10.47 1.53 26.92
N GLU A 270 -10.60 1.15 25.64
CA GLU A 270 -10.57 2.12 24.54
C GLU A 270 -11.72 3.14 24.65
N ALA A 271 -12.92 2.68 25.06
CA ALA A 271 -14.07 3.56 25.24
C ALA A 271 -13.81 4.64 26.31
N LEU A 272 -13.20 4.26 27.44
CA LEU A 272 -12.84 5.20 28.51
C LEU A 272 -11.75 6.17 28.05
N ALA A 273 -10.71 5.69 27.35
CA ALA A 273 -9.67 6.55 26.79
C ALA A 273 -10.23 7.59 25.81
N ARG A 274 -11.13 7.16 24.90
CA ARG A 274 -11.79 8.03 23.91
C ARG A 274 -12.78 9.03 24.54
N GLN A 275 -13.41 8.68 25.65
CA GLN A 275 -14.24 9.63 26.40
C GLN A 275 -13.40 10.65 27.16
N ALA A 276 -12.32 10.21 27.79
CA ALA A 276 -11.46 11.05 28.59
C ALA A 276 -10.64 12.03 27.75
N VAL A 277 -10.13 11.61 26.56
CA VAL A 277 -9.35 12.50 25.69
C VAL A 277 -10.13 13.74 25.25
N LYS A 278 -11.45 13.64 25.11
CA LYS A 278 -12.36 14.77 24.77
C LYS A 278 -12.51 15.79 25.89
N LYS A 279 -12.05 15.48 27.10
CA LYS A 279 -12.09 16.38 28.27
C LYS A 279 -10.83 17.24 28.40
N ILE A 280 -9.82 16.97 27.57
CA ILE A 280 -8.65 17.83 27.49
C ILE A 280 -9.05 19.13 26.77
N LYS A 281 -8.74 20.27 27.37
CA LYS A 281 -9.01 21.58 26.79
C LYS A 281 -7.71 22.21 26.32
N VAL A 282 -7.69 22.65 25.08
CA VAL A 282 -6.50 23.30 24.49
C VAL A 282 -6.86 24.73 24.13
N ASP A 283 -6.05 25.68 24.60
CA ASP A 283 -6.17 27.07 24.20
C ASP A 283 -5.29 27.32 22.98
N TYR A 284 -5.93 27.61 21.86
CA TYR A 284 -5.28 27.85 20.59
C TYR A 284 -5.31 29.34 20.21
N GLU A 285 -4.21 29.82 19.67
CA GLU A 285 -4.18 31.06 18.89
C GLU A 285 -4.13 30.70 17.40
N PRO A 286 -5.26 30.74 16.68
CA PRO A 286 -5.30 30.42 15.27
C PRO A 286 -4.40 31.31 14.44
N LEU A 287 -3.66 30.74 13.49
CA LEU A 287 -2.79 31.39 12.53
C LEU A 287 -3.24 31.09 11.11
N GLU A 288 -2.89 31.96 10.16
CA GLU A 288 -3.23 31.75 8.75
C GLU A 288 -2.41 30.58 8.17
N PRO A 289 -3.04 29.50 7.69
CA PRO A 289 -2.34 28.35 7.11
C PRO A 289 -1.90 28.64 5.67
N VAL A 290 -0.73 28.16 5.30
CA VAL A 290 -0.21 28.20 3.92
C VAL A 290 -0.60 26.92 3.21
N THR A 291 -1.62 26.95 2.34
CA THR A 291 -2.21 25.76 1.72
C THR A 291 -2.07 25.71 0.20
N ASP A 292 -1.77 26.83 -0.44
CA ASP A 292 -1.48 26.93 -1.87
C ASP A 292 0.02 26.72 -2.11
N VAL A 293 0.36 25.63 -2.81
CA VAL A 293 1.76 25.21 -3.02
C VAL A 293 2.59 26.27 -3.79
N PHE A 294 1.97 27.02 -4.71
CA PHE A 294 2.69 28.03 -5.47
C PHE A 294 2.96 29.29 -4.64
N LYS A 295 2.01 29.69 -3.79
CA LYS A 295 2.21 30.79 -2.85
C LYS A 295 3.17 30.42 -1.73
N ALA A 296 3.26 29.13 -1.39
CA ALA A 296 4.14 28.63 -0.34
C ALA A 296 5.62 28.79 -0.68
N ILE A 297 6.02 28.73 -1.96
CA ILE A 297 7.43 28.75 -2.37
C ILE A 297 8.18 29.96 -1.79
N ASP A 298 7.58 31.14 -1.89
CA ASP A 298 8.17 32.40 -1.40
C ASP A 298 7.32 33.04 -0.27
N GLY A 299 6.35 32.29 0.28
CA GLY A 299 5.38 32.76 1.27
C GLY A 299 5.82 32.56 2.73
N ALA A 300 4.84 32.70 3.62
CA ALA A 300 5.04 32.47 5.05
C ALA A 300 5.50 31.02 5.32
N LEU A 301 6.42 30.85 6.26
CA LEU A 301 7.02 29.55 6.55
C LEU A 301 6.02 28.60 7.22
N VAL A 302 6.05 27.35 6.82
CA VAL A 302 5.33 26.24 7.48
C VAL A 302 6.06 25.84 8.76
N HIS A 303 7.38 25.67 8.68
CA HIS A 303 8.26 25.40 9.80
C HIS A 303 9.15 26.61 10.08
N ASP A 304 9.33 26.95 11.36
CA ASP A 304 10.21 28.06 11.74
C ASP A 304 11.62 27.84 11.21
N ASN A 305 12.17 28.88 10.59
CA ASN A 305 13.54 28.90 10.02
C ASN A 305 13.84 27.85 8.92
N THR A 306 12.81 27.22 8.32
CA THR A 306 13.00 26.26 7.24
C THR A 306 12.27 26.74 5.97
N PRO A 307 12.97 26.91 4.84
CA PRO A 307 12.32 27.27 3.58
C PRO A 307 11.26 26.27 3.16
N ASN A 308 10.13 26.73 2.64
CA ASN A 308 9.07 25.83 2.17
C ASN A 308 9.48 25.06 0.91
N LEU A 309 10.35 25.60 0.05
CA LEU A 309 10.98 24.84 -1.03
C LEU A 309 12.10 23.96 -0.45
N ILE A 310 11.82 22.67 -0.28
CA ILE A 310 12.74 21.75 0.39
C ILE A 310 13.68 21.00 -0.55
N SER A 311 13.30 20.83 -1.81
CA SER A 311 14.18 20.23 -2.83
C SER A 311 13.81 20.67 -4.24
N THR A 312 14.83 20.70 -5.11
CA THR A 312 14.68 20.81 -6.54
C THR A 312 15.52 19.74 -7.21
N THR A 313 14.87 18.92 -8.04
CA THR A 313 15.53 17.90 -8.88
C THR A 313 15.48 18.37 -10.32
N SER A 314 16.63 18.46 -10.99
CA SER A 314 16.69 18.90 -12.37
C SER A 314 17.64 18.05 -13.21
N PHE A 315 17.24 17.78 -14.46
CA PHE A 315 18.04 17.12 -15.47
C PHE A 315 17.99 17.90 -16.77
N LYS A 316 19.14 18.11 -17.41
CA LYS A 316 19.22 18.69 -18.74
C LYS A 316 20.17 17.85 -19.59
N VAL A 317 19.67 17.26 -20.67
CA VAL A 317 20.43 16.42 -21.60
C VAL A 317 20.20 16.94 -23.01
N GLY A 318 21.24 16.90 -23.85
CA GLY A 318 21.18 17.36 -25.23
C GLY A 318 20.98 18.87 -25.37
N PHE A 319 20.27 19.26 -26.43
CA PHE A 319 20.00 20.65 -26.82
C PHE A 319 18.47 20.89 -26.93
N PRO A 320 17.70 20.87 -25.82
CA PRO A 320 16.24 20.90 -25.88
C PRO A 320 15.71 22.16 -26.57
N ASP A 321 16.28 23.35 -26.36
CA ASP A 321 15.82 24.58 -27.00
C ASP A 321 15.92 24.52 -28.53
N ALA A 322 17.04 24.04 -29.06
CA ALA A 322 17.23 23.85 -30.51
C ALA A 322 16.29 22.73 -31.04
N ALA A 323 16.07 21.68 -30.29
CA ALA A 323 15.16 20.60 -30.68
C ALA A 323 13.69 21.06 -30.74
N PHE A 324 13.24 21.92 -29.81
CA PHE A 324 11.92 22.54 -29.86
C PHE A 324 11.77 23.51 -31.05
N GLN A 325 12.81 24.31 -31.36
CA GLN A 325 12.80 25.22 -32.53
C GLN A 325 12.66 24.49 -33.86
N ASN A 326 13.24 23.31 -33.98
CA ASN A 326 13.22 22.50 -35.20
C ASN A 326 12.10 21.42 -35.22
N ALA A 327 11.25 21.37 -34.23
CA ALA A 327 10.20 20.38 -34.14
C ALA A 327 9.09 20.62 -35.19
N ALA A 328 8.57 19.55 -35.78
CA ALA A 328 7.43 19.60 -36.65
C ALA A 328 6.10 19.69 -35.90
N PHE A 329 6.02 19.01 -34.75
CA PHE A 329 4.85 18.97 -33.90
C PHE A 329 5.24 19.19 -32.44
N ILE A 330 4.43 19.96 -31.73
CA ILE A 330 4.63 20.23 -30.30
C ILE A 330 3.28 20.15 -29.59
N ALA A 331 3.21 19.27 -28.58
CA ALA A 331 2.12 19.25 -27.60
C ALA A 331 2.55 20.02 -26.33
N ARG A 332 1.65 20.85 -25.80
CA ARG A 332 1.84 21.61 -24.56
C ARG A 332 0.61 21.44 -23.68
N GLY A 333 0.81 21.27 -22.37
CA GLY A 333 -0.31 21.17 -21.43
C GLY A 333 0.08 21.47 -20.01
N ARG A 334 -0.93 21.89 -19.22
CA ARG A 334 -0.88 21.98 -17.77
C ARG A 334 -1.68 20.84 -17.19
N PHE A 335 -1.02 20.01 -16.37
CA PHE A 335 -1.63 18.82 -15.83
C PHE A 335 -1.65 18.89 -14.31
N GLU A 336 -2.77 18.48 -13.73
CA GLU A 336 -2.96 18.39 -12.29
C GLU A 336 -3.35 16.99 -11.87
N THR A 337 -2.71 16.50 -10.82
CA THR A 337 -3.09 15.24 -10.16
C THR A 337 -3.49 15.50 -8.71
N GLN A 338 -4.50 14.78 -8.23
CA GLN A 338 -5.10 15.02 -6.91
C GLN A 338 -4.40 14.26 -5.78
N ARG A 339 -4.67 14.71 -4.54
CA ARG A 339 -4.37 13.96 -3.32
C ARG A 339 -5.31 12.77 -3.20
N VAL A 340 -4.76 11.58 -2.81
CA VAL A 340 -5.53 10.33 -2.67
C VAL A 340 -5.12 9.60 -1.41
N GLU A 341 -6.10 8.95 -0.78
CA GLU A 341 -5.98 8.11 0.40
C GLU A 341 -5.63 6.66 0.01
N HIS A 342 -4.72 6.03 0.75
CA HIS A 342 -4.34 4.61 0.55
C HIS A 342 -5.50 3.65 0.74
N ALA A 343 -6.31 3.91 1.76
CA ALA A 343 -7.48 3.13 2.12
C ALA A 343 -7.17 1.64 2.40
N PHE A 344 -6.01 1.36 2.99
CA PHE A 344 -5.76 0.03 3.55
C PHE A 344 -6.83 -0.28 4.60
N LEU A 345 -7.35 -1.51 4.62
CA LEU A 345 -8.50 -1.83 5.49
C LEU A 345 -8.11 -1.99 6.95
N GLU A 346 -6.94 -2.53 7.25
CA GLU A 346 -6.40 -2.51 8.60
C GLU A 346 -5.84 -1.12 8.91
N LYS A 347 -6.53 -0.39 9.78
CA LYS A 347 -6.11 0.92 10.30
C LYS A 347 -4.83 0.78 11.13
N GLU A 348 -4.15 1.88 11.38
CA GLU A 348 -2.96 1.89 12.24
C GLU A 348 -3.30 1.38 13.64
N CYS A 349 -2.55 0.39 14.05
CA CYS A 349 -2.61 -0.21 15.38
C CYS A 349 -1.22 -0.70 15.79
N ALA A 350 -0.85 -0.47 17.03
CA ALA A 350 0.32 -1.05 17.66
C ALA A 350 -0.02 -1.53 19.06
N VAL A 351 0.61 -2.63 19.45
CA VAL A 351 0.57 -3.13 20.82
C VAL A 351 1.99 -3.23 21.32
N ALA A 352 2.27 -2.69 22.48
CA ALA A 352 3.58 -2.81 23.10
C ALA A 352 3.44 -3.34 24.53
N HIS A 353 4.46 -4.06 24.98
CA HIS A 353 4.58 -4.49 26.38
C HIS A 353 6.00 -4.32 26.86
N PRO A 354 6.20 -4.02 28.17
CA PRO A 354 7.52 -3.96 28.76
C PRO A 354 8.10 -5.36 28.88
N ASP A 355 9.42 -5.48 28.67
CA ASP A 355 10.16 -6.72 28.81
C ASP A 355 10.86 -6.78 30.18
N SER A 356 11.09 -7.99 30.71
CA SER A 356 11.69 -8.20 32.03
C SER A 356 13.12 -7.67 32.16
N ASP A 357 13.79 -7.39 31.05
CA ASP A 357 15.12 -6.80 30.99
C ASP A 357 15.15 -5.27 30.91
N GLY A 358 13.99 -4.62 31.13
CA GLY A 358 13.81 -3.17 31.04
C GLY A 358 13.62 -2.63 29.62
N GLY A 359 13.56 -3.52 28.62
CA GLY A 359 13.25 -3.19 27.23
C GLY A 359 11.74 -3.11 26.96
N VAL A 360 11.42 -3.00 25.69
CA VAL A 360 10.03 -3.00 25.19
C VAL A 360 9.91 -3.79 23.90
N THR A 361 8.90 -4.66 23.84
CA THR A 361 8.50 -5.35 22.58
C THR A 361 7.28 -4.68 21.99
N VAL A 362 7.36 -4.32 20.70
CA VAL A 362 6.31 -3.64 19.93
C VAL A 362 5.85 -4.54 18.79
N TYR A 363 4.58 -4.89 18.77
CA TYR A 363 3.94 -5.55 17.63
C TYR A 363 3.50 -4.48 16.64
N SER A 364 4.10 -4.50 15.45
CA SER A 364 3.93 -3.47 14.42
C SER A 364 3.28 -4.03 13.16
N GLN A 365 2.61 -3.18 12.45
CA GLN A 365 2.13 -3.34 11.08
C GLN A 365 2.80 -2.32 10.12
N GLY A 366 3.93 -1.72 10.53
CA GLY A 366 4.72 -0.80 9.71
C GLY A 366 5.35 -1.50 8.49
N GLN A 367 5.87 -0.72 7.55
CA GLN A 367 6.53 -1.21 6.34
C GLN A 367 8.05 -1.41 6.53
N GLY A 368 8.60 -1.13 7.72
CA GLY A 368 10.03 -1.31 8.02
C GLY A 368 10.33 -1.46 9.49
N VAL A 369 10.37 -2.70 9.99
CA VAL A 369 10.55 -2.98 11.42
C VAL A 369 11.82 -2.39 12.02
N TYR A 370 12.93 -2.36 11.25
CA TYR A 370 14.20 -1.77 11.70
C TYR A 370 14.19 -0.24 11.69
N VAL A 371 13.45 0.36 10.76
CA VAL A 371 13.25 1.82 10.74
C VAL A 371 12.34 2.24 11.88
N ASP A 372 11.26 1.48 12.14
CA ASP A 372 10.41 1.66 13.32
C ASP A 372 11.24 1.57 14.61
N GLN A 373 12.07 0.53 14.75
CA GLN A 373 12.93 0.31 15.91
C GLN A 373 13.82 1.53 16.23
N LYS A 374 14.49 2.08 15.21
CA LYS A 374 15.38 3.24 15.37
C LYS A 374 14.64 4.48 15.87
N GLN A 375 13.48 4.77 15.26
CA GLN A 375 12.67 5.93 15.64
C GLN A 375 12.03 5.74 17.03
N ILE A 376 11.53 4.53 17.35
CA ILE A 376 10.99 4.21 18.68
C ILE A 376 12.08 4.36 19.75
N ALA A 377 13.28 3.79 19.54
CA ALA A 377 14.40 3.91 20.47
C ALA A 377 14.75 5.39 20.75
N ALA A 378 14.74 6.24 19.72
CA ALA A 378 14.97 7.68 19.86
C ALA A 378 13.87 8.37 20.69
N ILE A 379 12.57 8.07 20.44
CA ILE A 379 11.44 8.64 21.18
C ILE A 379 11.51 8.28 22.68
N ILE A 380 11.78 7.01 23.00
CA ILE A 380 11.74 6.54 24.39
C ILE A 380 13.09 6.58 25.10
N SER A 381 14.14 7.07 24.43
CA SER A 381 15.51 7.21 24.96
C SER A 381 16.08 5.88 25.50
N LEU A 382 15.84 4.78 24.79
CA LEU A 382 16.41 3.48 25.11
C LEU A 382 17.49 3.06 24.09
N PRO A 383 18.47 2.25 24.51
CA PRO A 383 19.38 1.58 23.58
C PRO A 383 18.63 0.74 22.56
N LEU A 384 19.14 0.67 21.33
CA LEU A 384 18.46 0.02 20.20
C LEU A 384 18.12 -1.46 20.51
N GLU A 385 19.01 -2.18 21.15
CA GLU A 385 18.85 -3.60 21.54
C GLU A 385 17.76 -3.83 22.61
N LYS A 386 17.32 -2.78 23.30
CA LYS A 386 16.21 -2.79 24.25
C LYS A 386 14.84 -2.57 23.60
N VAL A 387 14.82 -2.18 22.34
CA VAL A 387 13.58 -2.00 21.59
C VAL A 387 13.44 -3.14 20.58
N ARG A 388 12.44 -3.97 20.74
CA ARG A 388 12.16 -5.12 19.87
C ARG A 388 10.88 -4.85 19.08
N VAL A 389 11.00 -4.86 17.76
CA VAL A 389 9.83 -4.69 16.88
C VAL A 389 9.57 -6.03 16.19
N LYS A 390 8.39 -6.58 16.43
CA LYS A 390 7.92 -7.82 15.82
C LYS A 390 6.84 -7.51 14.80
N LEU A 391 7.05 -7.96 13.56
CA LEU A 391 6.04 -7.84 12.53
C LEU A 391 4.90 -8.80 12.82
N LEU A 392 3.67 -8.29 12.78
CA LEU A 392 2.50 -9.06 12.42
C LEU A 392 2.11 -8.71 10.98
N SER A 393 1.64 -9.69 10.23
CA SER A 393 1.18 -9.45 8.87
C SER A 393 0.20 -8.30 8.83
N ASN A 394 0.39 -7.34 7.95
CA ASN A 394 -0.51 -6.20 7.93
C ASN A 394 -1.58 -6.29 6.83
N GLY A 395 -2.72 -5.69 7.11
CA GLY A 395 -3.92 -5.69 6.28
C GLY A 395 -3.90 -4.62 5.19
N GLY A 396 -2.79 -4.55 4.44
CA GLY A 396 -2.51 -3.58 3.39
C GLY A 396 -1.65 -2.42 3.88
N GLY A 397 -0.85 -1.84 2.99
CA GLY A 397 0.02 -0.69 3.29
C GLY A 397 0.08 0.29 2.11
N PHE A 398 0.50 -0.18 0.94
CA PHE A 398 0.60 0.58 -0.33
C PHE A 398 1.52 1.81 -0.26
N GLY A 399 2.40 1.88 0.73
CA GLY A 399 3.27 3.01 1.06
C GLY A 399 2.79 3.85 2.25
N GLY A 400 1.52 3.76 2.66
CA GLY A 400 0.94 4.58 3.72
C GLY A 400 1.34 4.18 5.15
N LYS A 401 2.13 3.12 5.32
CA LYS A 401 2.65 2.64 6.60
C LYS A 401 4.19 2.66 6.64
N GLU A 402 4.81 3.51 5.81
CA GLU A 402 6.27 3.73 5.84
C GLU A 402 6.67 4.66 6.99
N ASP A 403 5.92 5.75 7.18
CA ASP A 403 6.13 6.68 8.30
C ASP A 403 5.67 6.05 9.62
N LEU A 404 6.42 6.32 10.70
CA LEU A 404 6.05 5.90 12.03
C LEU A 404 4.76 6.63 12.47
N SER A 405 3.77 5.88 12.94
CA SER A 405 2.48 6.45 13.38
C SER A 405 2.23 6.17 14.86
N VAL A 406 1.53 5.07 15.17
CA VAL A 406 1.13 4.74 16.54
C VAL A 406 2.13 3.87 17.31
N GLN A 407 3.13 3.31 16.64
CA GLN A 407 4.10 2.39 17.24
C GLN A 407 4.95 3.10 18.31
N GLY A 408 5.38 4.34 18.05
CA GLY A 408 6.13 5.15 19.00
C GLY A 408 5.33 5.45 20.27
N PHE A 409 4.04 5.78 20.13
CA PHE A 409 3.14 6.02 21.25
C PHE A 409 2.90 4.75 22.08
N ALA A 410 2.64 3.60 21.43
CA ALA A 410 2.45 2.34 22.14
C ALA A 410 3.68 1.95 22.96
N ALA A 411 4.86 2.05 22.36
CA ALA A 411 6.15 1.77 23.03
C ALA A 411 6.39 2.70 24.22
N TRP A 412 6.22 4.02 24.00
CA TRP A 412 6.42 5.02 25.02
C TRP A 412 5.48 4.81 26.23
N PHE A 413 4.18 4.65 25.97
CA PHE A 413 3.21 4.46 27.05
C PHE A 413 3.43 3.15 27.79
N ALA A 414 3.72 2.05 27.08
CA ALA A 414 3.99 0.76 27.71
C ALA A 414 5.24 0.81 28.60
N HIS A 415 6.33 1.43 28.11
CA HIS A 415 7.56 1.61 28.88
C HIS A 415 7.35 2.52 30.11
N ALA A 416 6.65 3.66 29.94
CA ALA A 416 6.40 4.61 31.03
C ALA A 416 5.47 4.06 32.13
N LEU A 417 4.51 3.19 31.76
CA LEU A 417 3.53 2.62 32.69
C LEU A 417 3.92 1.25 33.24
N GLN A 418 4.90 0.56 32.60
CA GLN A 418 5.25 -0.83 32.88
C GLN A 418 4.04 -1.77 32.74
N LEU A 419 3.17 -1.52 31.76
CA LEU A 419 1.97 -2.29 31.42
C LEU A 419 1.85 -2.46 29.89
N PRO A 420 1.23 -3.53 29.40
CA PRO A 420 0.91 -3.62 27.98
C PRO A 420 -0.05 -2.51 27.57
N VAL A 421 0.23 -1.85 26.43
CA VAL A 421 -0.62 -0.77 25.90
C VAL A 421 -0.92 -1.00 24.42
N LYS A 422 -2.20 -0.86 24.05
CA LYS A 422 -2.67 -0.82 22.67
C LYS A 422 -3.01 0.61 22.27
N VAL A 423 -2.49 1.06 21.12
CA VAL A 423 -2.90 2.30 20.45
C VAL A 423 -3.51 1.94 19.11
N ARG A 424 -4.76 2.27 18.88
CA ARG A 424 -5.49 2.00 17.64
C ARG A 424 -6.21 3.26 17.17
N LEU A 425 -6.03 3.62 15.89
CA LEU A 425 -6.76 4.73 15.29
C LEU A 425 -8.17 4.31 14.84
N THR A 426 -9.10 5.23 14.86
CA THR A 426 -10.33 5.14 14.07
C THR A 426 -10.03 5.37 12.60
N ARG A 427 -10.97 5.07 11.70
CA ARG A 427 -10.80 5.36 10.28
C ARG A 427 -10.63 6.86 10.00
N GLN A 428 -11.36 7.71 10.72
CA GLN A 428 -11.29 9.15 10.63
C GLN A 428 -9.91 9.67 11.08
N GLU A 429 -9.40 9.15 12.19
CA GLU A 429 -8.05 9.47 12.70
C GLU A 429 -6.96 8.98 11.73
N SER A 430 -7.12 7.77 11.18
CA SER A 430 -6.22 7.21 10.16
C SER A 430 -6.17 8.10 8.90
N ILE A 431 -7.33 8.52 8.36
CA ILE A 431 -7.39 9.43 7.21
C ILE A 431 -6.73 10.78 7.53
N ARG A 432 -6.84 11.26 8.75
CA ARG A 432 -6.27 12.54 9.22
C ARG A 432 -4.75 12.47 9.41
N MET A 433 -4.21 11.35 9.90
CA MET A 433 -2.83 11.29 10.43
C MET A 433 -1.78 10.90 9.37
N HIS A 434 -1.94 9.77 8.67
CA HIS A 434 -0.85 9.27 7.83
C HIS A 434 -0.67 10.03 6.50
N PRO A 435 0.54 10.04 5.90
CA PRO A 435 0.81 10.73 4.62
C PRO A 435 -0.03 10.19 3.46
N LYS A 436 -0.30 11.01 2.47
CA LYS A 436 -1.16 10.75 1.30
C LYS A 436 -0.37 10.71 -0.01
N ARG A 437 -1.04 10.42 -1.15
CA ARG A 437 -0.45 10.62 -2.47
C ARG A 437 -0.22 12.10 -2.72
N HIS A 438 0.95 12.46 -3.21
CA HIS A 438 1.27 13.84 -3.60
C HIS A 438 0.34 14.33 -4.72
N PRO A 439 -0.37 15.46 -4.53
CA PRO A 439 -0.81 16.25 -5.68
C PRO A 439 0.43 16.80 -6.38
N VAL A 440 0.41 16.72 -7.71
CA VAL A 440 1.51 17.24 -8.55
C VAL A 440 0.93 18.10 -9.66
N PHE A 441 1.50 19.28 -9.83
CA PHE A 441 1.19 20.26 -10.87
C PHE A 441 2.33 20.24 -11.87
N MET A 442 2.01 20.10 -13.16
CA MET A 442 2.99 19.87 -14.21
C MET A 442 2.71 20.74 -15.43
N ASP A 443 3.66 21.57 -15.82
CA ASP A 443 3.70 22.17 -17.15
C ASP A 443 4.60 21.29 -18.03
N MET A 444 4.06 20.71 -19.11
CA MET A 444 4.78 19.80 -20.00
C MET A 444 4.71 20.27 -21.45
N GLU A 445 5.86 20.20 -22.11
CA GLU A 445 6.00 20.35 -23.55
C GLU A 445 6.70 19.11 -24.12
N LEU A 446 6.14 18.55 -25.19
CA LEU A 446 6.68 17.38 -25.90
C LEU A 446 6.79 17.70 -27.38
N ALA A 447 7.93 17.39 -28.00
CA ALA A 447 8.21 17.67 -29.40
C ALA A 447 8.49 16.39 -30.20
N ALA A 448 8.02 16.38 -31.46
CA ALA A 448 8.33 15.34 -32.44
C ALA A 448 8.70 15.97 -33.80
N ASP A 449 9.47 15.22 -34.59
CA ASP A 449 9.78 15.56 -35.96
C ASP A 449 8.65 15.09 -36.92
N LYS A 450 8.81 15.44 -38.21
CA LYS A 450 7.85 15.10 -39.27
C LYS A 450 7.70 13.58 -39.52
N THR A 451 8.64 12.77 -39.04
CA THR A 451 8.63 11.31 -39.18
C THR A 451 7.94 10.64 -37.98
N GLY A 452 7.58 11.40 -36.95
CA GLY A 452 6.99 10.92 -35.71
C GLY A 452 8.03 10.45 -34.67
N LYS A 453 9.29 10.86 -34.79
CA LYS A 453 10.30 10.61 -33.75
C LYS A 453 10.21 11.69 -32.66
N LEU A 454 10.16 11.26 -31.41
CA LEU A 454 10.25 12.15 -30.25
C LEU A 454 11.64 12.82 -30.22
N THR A 455 11.66 14.14 -30.12
CA THR A 455 12.89 14.94 -30.22
C THR A 455 13.23 15.67 -28.93
N ALA A 456 12.24 16.16 -28.19
CA ALA A 456 12.48 16.89 -26.94
C ALA A 456 11.32 16.78 -25.94
N LEU A 457 11.65 16.87 -24.66
CA LEU A 457 10.71 17.00 -23.54
C LEU A 457 11.15 18.14 -22.62
N ARG A 458 10.21 19.01 -22.24
CA ARG A 458 10.36 19.97 -21.14
C ARG A 458 9.29 19.71 -20.09
N LEU A 459 9.71 19.65 -18.80
CA LEU A 459 8.82 19.46 -17.66
C LEU A 459 9.17 20.46 -16.55
N ARG A 460 8.15 21.14 -16.02
CA ARG A 460 8.21 21.91 -14.78
C ARG A 460 7.13 21.37 -13.86
N ALA A 461 7.55 20.74 -12.75
CA ALA A 461 6.65 20.08 -11.82
C ALA A 461 6.79 20.65 -10.41
N VAL A 462 5.67 20.79 -9.70
CA VAL A 462 5.62 21.18 -8.30
C VAL A 462 4.75 20.18 -7.55
N GLY A 463 5.30 19.59 -6.48
CA GLY A 463 4.62 18.64 -5.60
C GLY A 463 4.35 19.24 -4.23
N ASP A 464 3.10 19.16 -3.77
CA ASP A 464 2.68 19.54 -2.42
C ASP A 464 2.96 18.38 -1.46
N THR A 465 4.01 18.52 -0.63
CA THR A 465 4.36 17.47 0.35
C THR A 465 3.59 17.62 1.67
N GLY A 466 2.80 18.68 1.83
CA GLY A 466 2.08 18.96 3.07
C GLY A 466 2.98 19.42 4.20
N ALA A 467 2.55 19.18 5.43
CA ALA A 467 3.17 19.73 6.63
C ALA A 467 4.54 19.10 6.98
N TYR A 468 4.80 17.87 6.56
CA TYR A 468 6.04 17.14 6.84
C TYR A 468 6.60 16.52 5.57
N ALA A 469 7.94 16.42 5.51
CA ALA A 469 8.65 15.96 4.32
C ALA A 469 8.34 14.49 3.98
N SER A 470 8.21 13.63 4.98
CA SER A 470 8.12 12.18 4.77
C SER A 470 9.18 11.73 3.74
N VAL A 471 8.75 11.22 2.59
CA VAL A 471 9.60 10.87 1.44
C VAL A 471 9.31 11.75 0.20
N GLY A 472 8.74 12.94 0.39
CA GLY A 472 8.30 13.82 -0.71
C GLY A 472 9.40 14.20 -1.70
N GLU A 473 10.62 14.47 -1.21
CA GLU A 473 11.78 14.71 -2.08
C GLU A 473 12.02 13.55 -3.06
N LYS A 474 11.89 12.31 -2.55
CA LYS A 474 12.08 11.11 -3.37
C LYS A 474 10.94 10.87 -4.35
N VAL A 475 9.71 11.25 -4.00
CA VAL A 475 8.59 11.23 -4.95
C VAL A 475 8.84 12.17 -6.12
N MET A 476 9.28 13.40 -5.85
CA MET A 476 9.56 14.37 -6.91
C MET A 476 10.81 14.01 -7.74
N GLU A 477 11.82 13.37 -7.12
CA GLU A 477 12.92 12.74 -7.89
C GLU A 477 12.39 11.68 -8.87
N ARG A 478 11.34 10.93 -8.51
CA ARG A 478 10.73 9.92 -9.41
C ARG A 478 9.83 10.56 -10.47
N VAL A 479 9.14 11.67 -10.16
CA VAL A 479 8.46 12.48 -11.20
C VAL A 479 9.46 12.89 -12.28
N ALA A 480 10.61 13.43 -11.88
CA ALA A 480 11.66 13.84 -12.81
C ALA A 480 12.30 12.65 -13.54
N GLY A 481 12.72 11.61 -12.82
CA GLY A 481 13.45 10.48 -13.38
C GLY A 481 12.60 9.55 -14.28
N HIS A 482 11.28 9.60 -14.15
CA HIS A 482 10.33 8.83 -14.98
C HIS A 482 9.59 9.69 -16.01
N ALA A 483 10.03 10.94 -16.23
CA ALA A 483 9.34 11.88 -17.13
C ALA A 483 9.28 11.41 -18.59
N THR A 484 10.19 10.56 -19.03
CA THR A 484 10.17 9.95 -20.38
C THR A 484 9.40 8.62 -20.42
N ALA A 485 8.90 8.12 -19.28
CA ALA A 485 8.22 6.82 -19.17
C ALA A 485 8.93 5.71 -19.97
N GLY A 486 8.20 4.96 -20.80
CA GLY A 486 8.72 3.89 -21.64
C GLY A 486 9.34 4.34 -22.98
N TYR A 487 9.77 5.59 -23.13
CA TYR A 487 10.24 6.15 -24.38
C TYR A 487 11.67 6.69 -24.32
N PHE A 488 12.36 6.66 -25.46
CA PHE A 488 13.63 7.34 -25.63
C PHE A 488 13.41 8.75 -26.18
N ILE A 489 13.86 9.77 -25.44
CA ILE A 489 13.78 11.19 -25.82
C ILE A 489 15.20 11.79 -25.68
N PRO A 490 15.86 12.19 -26.79
CA PRO A 490 17.28 12.57 -26.77
C PRO A 490 17.57 13.90 -26.12
N ASN A 491 16.60 14.83 -26.08
CA ASN A 491 16.78 16.17 -25.52
C ASN A 491 15.74 16.43 -24.43
N ILE A 492 16.18 16.64 -23.20
CA ILE A 492 15.30 16.86 -22.06
C ILE A 492 15.72 18.08 -21.24
N ASP A 493 14.72 18.77 -20.67
CA ASP A 493 14.85 19.87 -19.72
C ASP A 493 13.80 19.72 -18.65
N ILE A 494 14.16 19.09 -17.53
CA ILE A 494 13.25 18.68 -16.48
C ILE A 494 13.61 19.40 -15.18
N GLU A 495 12.60 19.95 -14.49
CA GLU A 495 12.69 20.46 -13.13
C GLU A 495 11.47 20.03 -12.32
N ALA A 496 11.70 19.46 -11.12
CA ALA A 496 10.68 19.05 -10.18
C ALA A 496 11.00 19.58 -8.76
N LYS A 497 10.06 20.29 -8.17
CA LYS A 497 10.15 20.95 -6.87
C LYS A 497 9.28 20.27 -5.83
N THR A 498 9.76 20.16 -4.60
CA THR A 498 9.02 19.66 -3.44
C THR A 498 8.80 20.80 -2.47
N VAL A 499 7.55 21.05 -2.06
CA VAL A 499 7.18 22.25 -1.28
C VAL A 499 6.32 21.87 -0.08
N TYR A 500 6.65 22.43 1.10
CA TYR A 500 5.83 22.37 2.29
C TYR A 500 4.56 23.23 2.18
N THR A 501 3.48 22.73 2.77
CA THR A 501 2.24 23.47 3.03
C THR A 501 1.63 23.05 4.37
N ASN A 502 0.63 23.76 4.89
CA ASN A 502 -0.12 23.30 6.06
C ASN A 502 -1.25 22.30 5.70
N ASN A 503 -1.16 21.64 4.55
CA ASN A 503 -2.02 20.52 4.20
C ASN A 503 -1.56 19.23 4.89
N ILE A 504 -2.43 18.18 4.89
CA ILE A 504 -2.02 16.84 5.35
C ILE A 504 -0.74 16.41 4.62
N PRO A 505 0.24 15.83 5.32
CA PRO A 505 1.47 15.34 4.71
C PRO A 505 1.22 14.43 3.50
N SER A 506 2.09 14.51 2.52
CA SER A 506 2.14 13.57 1.40
C SER A 506 3.42 12.76 1.48
N GLY A 507 3.32 11.45 1.21
CA GLY A 507 4.42 10.51 1.33
C GLY A 507 4.37 9.42 0.25
N ALA A 508 4.86 8.24 0.60
CA ALA A 508 4.85 7.11 -0.30
C ALA A 508 3.42 6.64 -0.60
N MET A 509 3.12 6.43 -1.86
CA MET A 509 1.95 5.67 -2.30
C MET A 509 2.25 4.98 -3.63
N ARG A 510 1.79 3.72 -3.79
CA ARG A 510 1.99 2.84 -4.95
C ARG A 510 2.03 3.62 -6.27
N GLY A 511 3.11 3.49 -7.06
CA GLY A 511 3.41 4.28 -8.26
C GLY A 511 4.40 5.43 -8.05
N PHE A 512 4.41 6.08 -6.88
CA PHE A 512 5.45 6.95 -6.33
C PHE A 512 6.03 7.96 -7.35
N GLY A 513 5.21 8.88 -7.88
CA GLY A 513 5.64 9.89 -8.85
C GLY A 513 5.52 9.46 -10.32
N ALA A 514 5.82 8.20 -10.64
CA ALA A 514 5.81 7.71 -12.01
C ALA A 514 4.40 7.76 -12.66
N ASN A 515 3.36 7.45 -11.90
CA ASN A 515 1.97 7.47 -12.41
C ASN A 515 1.44 8.88 -12.67
N GLN A 516 1.90 9.89 -11.88
CA GLN A 516 1.53 11.30 -12.10
C GLN A 516 2.09 11.80 -13.42
N VAL A 517 3.40 11.60 -13.66
CA VAL A 517 4.05 12.09 -14.88
C VAL A 517 3.64 11.28 -16.12
N ALA A 518 3.35 9.98 -15.98
CA ALA A 518 2.86 9.17 -17.09
C ALA A 518 1.52 9.70 -17.64
N PHE A 519 0.62 10.20 -16.79
CA PHE A 519 -0.62 10.83 -17.21
C PHE A 519 -0.37 12.03 -18.14
N ALA A 520 0.54 12.93 -17.76
CA ALA A 520 0.87 14.11 -18.55
C ALA A 520 1.54 13.73 -19.89
N LEU A 521 2.55 12.86 -19.84
CA LEU A 521 3.31 12.45 -21.02
C LEU A 521 2.44 11.73 -22.06
N GLU A 522 1.67 10.74 -21.66
CA GLU A 522 0.86 9.94 -22.58
C GLU A 522 -0.27 10.75 -23.22
N THR A 523 -0.81 11.73 -22.48
CA THR A 523 -1.78 12.69 -23.02
C THR A 523 -1.13 13.59 -24.08
N CYS A 524 0.11 14.06 -23.86
CA CYS A 524 0.86 14.82 -24.86
C CYS A 524 1.21 13.97 -26.09
N ILE A 525 1.51 12.68 -25.93
CA ILE A 525 1.77 11.74 -27.04
C ILE A 525 0.51 11.60 -27.92
N ASP A 526 -0.65 11.36 -27.33
CA ASP A 526 -1.90 11.30 -28.10
C ASP A 526 -2.19 12.62 -28.80
N ASP A 527 -1.93 13.77 -28.15
CA ASP A 527 -2.10 15.09 -28.76
C ASP A 527 -1.22 15.26 -30.02
N ILE A 528 0.07 14.87 -29.97
CA ILE A 528 0.95 14.85 -31.17
C ILE A 528 0.37 13.94 -32.25
N CYS A 529 -0.09 12.73 -31.86
CA CYS A 529 -0.64 11.80 -32.83
C CYS A 529 -1.89 12.37 -33.53
N TYR A 530 -2.78 13.08 -32.81
CA TYR A 530 -3.93 13.72 -33.41
C TYR A 530 -3.57 14.91 -34.29
N GLN A 531 -2.60 15.75 -33.89
CA GLN A 531 -2.10 16.86 -34.69
C GLN A 531 -1.53 16.40 -36.03
N ALA A 532 -0.77 15.29 -36.01
CA ALA A 532 0.00 14.81 -37.16
C ALA A 532 -0.72 13.71 -37.98
N GLY A 533 -1.82 13.16 -37.48
CA GLY A 533 -2.45 11.98 -38.10
C GLY A 533 -1.64 10.69 -37.94
N PHE A 534 -0.78 10.59 -36.94
CA PHE A 534 0.01 9.38 -36.69
C PHE A 534 -0.83 8.27 -36.07
N ASP A 535 -0.53 7.02 -36.42
CA ASP A 535 -1.07 5.85 -35.73
C ASP A 535 -0.54 5.79 -34.31
N ARG A 536 -1.44 5.78 -33.31
CA ARG A 536 -1.11 5.89 -31.88
C ARG A 536 -0.34 4.69 -31.34
N TRP A 537 -0.59 3.47 -31.87
CA TRP A 537 0.15 2.28 -31.48
C TRP A 537 1.56 2.30 -32.09
N LYS A 538 1.63 2.56 -33.42
CA LYS A 538 2.90 2.59 -34.15
C LYS A 538 3.82 3.70 -33.65
N PHE A 539 3.30 4.88 -33.34
CA PHE A 539 4.05 5.99 -32.76
C PHE A 539 4.75 5.58 -31.45
N ARG A 540 4.02 4.90 -30.55
CA ARG A 540 4.58 4.38 -29.30
C ARG A 540 5.63 3.29 -29.54
N TYR A 541 5.38 2.38 -30.47
CA TYR A 541 6.29 1.31 -30.83
C TYR A 541 7.62 1.82 -31.41
N ASP A 542 7.56 2.84 -32.30
CA ASP A 542 8.73 3.41 -32.95
C ASP A 542 9.58 4.26 -31.99
N ASN A 543 9.02 4.78 -30.92
CA ASN A 543 9.70 5.59 -29.92
C ASN A 543 10.00 4.86 -28.60
N ALA A 544 9.62 3.59 -28.49
CA ALA A 544 9.79 2.80 -27.28
C ALA A 544 11.27 2.65 -26.88
N LEU A 545 11.52 2.60 -25.58
CA LEU A 545 12.82 2.20 -25.05
C LEU A 545 13.20 0.80 -25.52
N GLU A 546 14.50 0.63 -25.81
CA GLU A 546 15.14 -0.62 -26.16
C GLU A 546 16.46 -0.76 -25.41
N ASP A 547 17.03 -1.95 -25.42
CA ASP A 547 18.34 -2.24 -24.80
C ASP A 547 19.40 -1.27 -25.31
N GLY A 548 20.16 -0.69 -24.39
CA GLY A 548 21.23 0.27 -24.67
C GLY A 548 20.78 1.73 -24.80
N LEU A 549 19.47 2.01 -24.90
CA LEU A 549 18.94 3.37 -24.84
C LEU A 549 18.84 3.88 -23.39
N SER A 550 18.74 5.20 -23.22
CA SER A 550 18.79 5.85 -21.91
C SER A 550 17.43 6.37 -21.45
N THR A 551 17.16 6.25 -20.15
CA THR A 551 16.04 6.92 -19.45
C THR A 551 16.31 8.42 -19.28
N ALA A 552 15.34 9.15 -18.71
CA ALA A 552 15.49 10.58 -18.36
C ALA A 552 16.70 10.88 -17.46
N THR A 553 17.15 9.92 -16.66
CA THR A 553 18.32 10.08 -15.78
C THR A 553 19.65 9.86 -16.49
N GLY A 554 19.65 9.50 -17.78
CA GLY A 554 20.84 9.14 -18.54
C GLY A 554 21.31 7.68 -18.33
N GLN A 555 20.60 6.91 -17.51
CA GLN A 555 20.91 5.49 -17.32
C GLN A 555 20.55 4.69 -18.56
N LYS A 556 21.51 3.94 -19.12
CA LYS A 556 21.25 2.91 -20.13
C LYS A 556 20.53 1.73 -19.50
N VAL A 557 19.51 1.22 -20.17
CA VAL A 557 18.70 0.09 -19.70
C VAL A 557 18.91 -1.15 -20.57
N PHE A 558 18.72 -2.32 -19.96
CA PHE A 558 18.84 -3.63 -20.60
C PHE A 558 17.73 -4.56 -20.07
N GLY A 559 17.35 -5.55 -20.88
CA GLY A 559 16.21 -6.40 -20.57
C GLY A 559 14.89 -5.64 -20.72
N VAL A 560 14.73 -4.84 -21.76
CA VAL A 560 13.60 -3.91 -21.93
C VAL A 560 12.43 -4.60 -22.61
N GLY A 561 11.30 -4.76 -21.87
CA GLY A 561 10.12 -5.47 -22.36
C GLY A 561 9.01 -4.61 -22.98
N ILE A 562 9.20 -3.29 -23.17
CA ILE A 562 8.13 -2.38 -23.67
C ILE A 562 7.57 -2.82 -25.02
N LYS A 563 8.43 -3.13 -25.99
CA LYS A 563 7.97 -3.57 -27.32
C LYS A 563 7.20 -4.89 -27.26
N ALA A 564 7.64 -5.85 -26.45
CA ALA A 564 6.93 -7.10 -26.24
C ALA A 564 5.53 -6.85 -25.61
N CYS A 565 5.44 -5.94 -24.66
CA CYS A 565 4.15 -5.53 -24.08
C CYS A 565 3.25 -4.83 -25.11
N LEU A 566 3.79 -3.97 -25.99
CA LEU A 566 3.05 -3.32 -27.06
C LEU A 566 2.49 -4.33 -28.09
N GLU A 567 3.31 -5.29 -28.52
CA GLU A 567 2.86 -6.36 -29.43
C GLU A 567 1.74 -7.22 -28.80
N ALA A 568 1.83 -7.49 -27.49
CA ALA A 568 0.83 -8.30 -26.78
C ALA A 568 -0.57 -7.66 -26.73
N VAL A 569 -0.68 -6.33 -26.84
CA VAL A 569 -1.96 -5.61 -26.83
C VAL A 569 -2.42 -5.13 -28.22
N LYS A 570 -1.59 -5.31 -29.24
CA LYS A 570 -1.77 -4.76 -30.59
C LYS A 570 -3.09 -5.15 -31.24
N GLU A 571 -3.40 -6.45 -31.26
CA GLU A 571 -4.60 -6.95 -31.90
C GLU A 571 -5.87 -6.39 -31.26
N GLU A 572 -5.94 -6.34 -29.92
CA GLU A 572 -7.08 -5.78 -29.20
C GLU A 572 -7.19 -4.26 -29.41
N PHE A 573 -6.06 -3.55 -29.52
CA PHE A 573 -6.05 -2.11 -29.81
C PHE A 573 -6.70 -1.81 -31.18
N TYR A 574 -6.31 -2.51 -32.24
CA TYR A 574 -6.84 -2.26 -33.57
C TYR A 574 -8.29 -2.77 -33.77
N LYS A 575 -8.75 -3.72 -32.96
CA LYS A 575 -10.16 -4.16 -32.95
C LYS A 575 -11.08 -3.18 -32.23
N ALA A 576 -10.57 -2.43 -31.27
CA ALA A 576 -11.37 -1.54 -30.44
C ALA A 576 -11.70 -0.24 -31.20
N LYS A 577 -12.96 0.19 -31.15
CA LYS A 577 -13.39 1.46 -31.72
C LYS A 577 -12.85 2.65 -30.90
N TYR A 578 -12.94 2.55 -29.59
CA TYR A 578 -12.48 3.57 -28.66
C TYR A 578 -11.46 2.95 -27.69
N ALA A 579 -10.22 3.37 -27.83
CA ALA A 579 -9.14 2.80 -27.06
C ALA A 579 -8.12 3.86 -26.64
N GLY A 580 -7.54 3.67 -25.46
CA GLY A 580 -6.39 4.43 -24.98
C GLY A 580 -5.25 3.52 -24.58
N LEU A 581 -4.05 3.90 -24.97
CA LEU A 581 -2.83 3.13 -24.76
C LEU A 581 -1.85 3.94 -23.93
N ALA A 582 -1.16 3.32 -22.97
CA ALA A 582 -0.10 3.96 -22.19
C ALA A 582 1.05 2.99 -21.90
N CYS A 583 2.28 3.47 -22.08
CA CYS A 583 3.52 2.78 -21.75
C CYS A 583 4.10 3.35 -20.45
N ALA A 584 4.67 2.50 -19.62
CA ALA A 584 5.29 2.93 -18.37
C ALA A 584 6.54 2.12 -18.04
N ILE A 585 7.42 2.76 -17.27
CA ILE A 585 8.49 2.10 -16.53
C ILE A 585 8.33 2.38 -15.06
N LYS A 586 8.86 1.49 -14.22
CA LYS A 586 8.99 1.73 -12.78
C LYS A 586 10.26 1.11 -12.26
N ASN A 587 11.06 1.92 -11.58
CA ASN A 587 12.29 1.44 -10.95
C ASN A 587 12.03 0.37 -9.90
N SER A 588 12.96 -0.57 -9.76
CA SER A 588 13.15 -1.42 -8.58
C SER A 588 14.37 -0.93 -7.81
N GLY A 589 14.24 -0.86 -6.48
CA GLY A 589 15.29 -0.31 -5.61
C GLY A 589 15.10 1.16 -5.26
N VAL A 590 15.67 1.56 -4.12
CA VAL A 590 15.72 2.98 -3.71
C VAL A 590 16.68 3.77 -4.60
N GLY A 591 17.78 3.17 -5.01
CA GLY A 591 18.69 3.72 -6.03
C GLY A 591 19.19 5.13 -5.74
N ASN A 592 19.54 5.87 -6.79
CA ASN A 592 20.01 7.26 -6.72
C ASN A 592 21.17 7.46 -5.73
N GLY A 593 22.11 6.49 -5.68
CA GLY A 593 23.27 6.51 -4.78
C GLY A 593 22.97 6.06 -3.35
N MET A 594 21.74 5.64 -3.05
CA MET A 594 21.40 5.01 -1.77
C MET A 594 21.66 3.50 -1.84
N ILE A 595 22.08 2.93 -0.71
CA ILE A 595 22.35 1.49 -0.60
C ILE A 595 21.04 0.71 -0.51
N ASP A 596 20.91 -0.32 -1.34
CA ASP A 596 19.90 -1.36 -1.26
C ASP A 596 20.53 -2.62 -0.67
N GLU A 597 20.06 -3.09 0.48
CA GLU A 597 20.65 -4.23 1.19
C GLU A 597 19.56 -5.20 1.65
N SER A 598 19.86 -6.50 1.60
CA SER A 598 19.09 -7.55 2.23
C SER A 598 20.00 -8.55 2.91
N LYS A 599 19.63 -8.93 4.13
CA LYS A 599 20.21 -10.02 4.90
C LYS A 599 19.16 -11.08 5.16
N VAL A 600 19.59 -12.31 5.30
CA VAL A 600 18.74 -13.44 5.65
C VAL A 600 19.53 -14.44 6.50
N VAL A 601 18.84 -15.12 7.40
CA VAL A 601 19.34 -16.32 8.06
C VAL A 601 18.37 -17.46 7.80
N ILE A 602 18.89 -18.59 7.32
CA ILE A 602 18.15 -19.85 7.20
C ILE A 602 18.61 -20.75 8.38
N GLU A 603 17.69 -21.08 9.28
CA GLU A 603 17.94 -21.89 10.45
C GLU A 603 17.27 -23.25 10.28
N ILE A 604 18.04 -24.32 10.39
CA ILE A 604 17.50 -25.67 10.43
C ILE A 604 17.11 -25.98 11.88
N VAL A 605 15.83 -25.79 12.21
CA VAL A 605 15.33 -26.00 13.58
C VAL A 605 15.21 -27.52 13.89
N SER A 606 14.68 -28.26 12.89
CA SER A 606 14.57 -29.73 12.97
C SER A 606 14.35 -30.29 11.55
N GLN A 607 14.28 -31.62 11.42
CA GLN A 607 13.93 -32.25 10.13
C GLN A 607 12.57 -31.80 9.55
N ASN A 608 11.65 -31.30 10.37
CA ASN A 608 10.30 -30.88 10.00
C ASN A 608 10.07 -29.37 10.14
N CYS A 609 11.13 -28.61 10.40
CA CYS A 609 11.02 -27.15 10.56
C CYS A 609 12.31 -26.45 10.11
N VAL A 610 12.22 -25.64 9.08
CA VAL A 610 13.27 -24.72 8.61
C VAL A 610 12.72 -23.32 8.75
N ARG A 611 13.49 -22.41 9.37
CA ARG A 611 13.08 -21.04 9.59
C ARG A 611 13.87 -20.09 8.71
N ILE A 612 13.18 -19.17 8.05
CA ILE A 612 13.77 -18.03 7.32
C ILE A 612 13.57 -16.78 8.18
N LEU A 613 14.66 -16.14 8.59
CA LEU A 613 14.65 -14.87 9.32
C LEU A 613 15.08 -13.76 8.35
N HIS A 614 14.28 -12.70 8.24
CA HIS A 614 14.58 -11.52 7.43
C HIS A 614 13.86 -10.27 7.96
N GLY A 615 14.11 -9.08 7.38
CA GLY A 615 13.50 -7.82 7.83
C GLY A 615 12.39 -7.28 6.90
N TRP A 616 12.03 -7.98 5.82
CA TRP A 616 11.02 -7.50 4.84
C TRP A 616 9.61 -7.69 5.36
N THR A 617 8.79 -6.63 5.24
CA THR A 617 7.40 -6.63 5.71
C THR A 617 6.45 -7.26 4.70
N GLU A 618 5.60 -8.18 5.16
CA GLU A 618 4.46 -8.77 4.43
C GLU A 618 3.21 -7.91 4.65
N MET A 619 2.76 -7.22 3.60
CA MET A 619 1.54 -6.41 3.64
C MET A 619 0.44 -6.92 2.68
N GLY A 620 0.59 -8.16 2.20
CA GLY A 620 -0.31 -8.83 1.27
C GLY A 620 0.30 -9.14 -0.09
N GLN A 621 1.48 -8.58 -0.41
CA GLN A 621 2.13 -8.73 -1.72
C GLN A 621 2.78 -10.11 -1.93
N GLY A 622 3.08 -10.87 -0.86
CA GLY A 622 3.59 -12.23 -0.97
C GLY A 622 5.10 -12.38 -0.78
N VAL A 623 5.78 -11.47 -0.10
CA VAL A 623 7.24 -11.56 0.11
C VAL A 623 7.64 -12.83 0.87
N HIS A 624 6.83 -13.28 1.83
CA HIS A 624 7.07 -14.54 2.54
C HIS A 624 6.93 -15.76 1.61
N THR A 625 5.99 -15.70 0.65
CA THR A 625 5.84 -16.75 -0.37
C THR A 625 7.06 -16.80 -1.29
N ILE A 626 7.55 -15.63 -1.73
CA ILE A 626 8.78 -15.53 -2.52
C ILE A 626 9.97 -16.14 -1.75
N ALA A 627 10.09 -15.85 -0.45
CA ALA A 627 11.14 -16.44 0.39
C ALA A 627 11.07 -17.98 0.42
N THR A 628 9.87 -18.54 0.64
CA THR A 628 9.69 -20.01 0.69
C THR A 628 9.93 -20.65 -0.68
N GLN A 629 9.47 -20.03 -1.78
CA GLN A 629 9.71 -20.54 -3.13
C GLN A 629 11.19 -20.51 -3.52
N THR A 630 11.92 -19.45 -3.16
CA THR A 630 13.36 -19.36 -3.43
C THR A 630 14.14 -20.44 -2.69
N LEU A 631 13.86 -20.64 -1.40
CA LEU A 631 14.52 -21.71 -0.64
C LEU A 631 14.19 -23.11 -1.19
N CYS A 632 12.92 -23.35 -1.53
CA CYS A 632 12.50 -24.60 -2.15
C CYS A 632 13.18 -24.86 -3.50
N GLU A 633 13.25 -23.83 -4.38
CA GLU A 633 13.94 -23.93 -5.67
C GLU A 633 15.40 -24.29 -5.54
N GLU A 634 16.11 -23.65 -4.61
CA GLU A 634 17.54 -23.85 -4.39
C GLU A 634 17.89 -25.19 -3.74
N THR A 635 17.03 -25.72 -2.86
CA THR A 635 17.41 -26.83 -1.98
C THR A 635 16.53 -28.06 -2.06
N GLY A 636 15.34 -27.95 -2.68
CA GLY A 636 14.31 -28.99 -2.67
C GLY A 636 13.58 -29.14 -1.32
N ILE A 637 13.86 -28.27 -0.33
CA ILE A 637 13.15 -28.29 0.96
C ILE A 637 11.67 -27.94 0.74
N PRO A 638 10.73 -28.80 1.20
CA PRO A 638 9.30 -28.55 1.00
C PRO A 638 8.81 -27.29 1.69
N THR A 639 7.97 -26.51 1.02
CA THR A 639 7.45 -25.22 1.56
C THR A 639 6.64 -25.38 2.83
N GLU A 640 6.06 -26.57 3.08
CA GLU A 640 5.23 -26.89 4.25
C GLU A 640 6.00 -26.87 5.58
N ILE A 641 7.30 -27.16 5.53
CA ILE A 641 8.15 -27.15 6.72
C ILE A 641 8.90 -25.83 6.91
N ILE A 642 8.70 -24.85 5.99
CA ILE A 642 9.37 -23.56 6.04
C ILE A 642 8.50 -22.56 6.82
N GLN A 643 9.09 -21.96 7.85
CA GLN A 643 8.50 -20.87 8.61
C GLN A 643 9.25 -19.57 8.33
N VAL A 644 8.52 -18.46 8.25
CA VAL A 644 9.12 -17.13 8.05
C VAL A 644 8.86 -16.26 9.27
N GLU A 645 9.90 -15.61 9.78
CA GLU A 645 9.80 -14.70 10.93
C GLU A 645 10.50 -13.37 10.64
N VAL A 646 9.87 -12.26 11.07
CA VAL A 646 10.39 -10.90 10.99
C VAL A 646 10.38 -10.28 12.37
N ASN A 647 11.58 -10.11 12.94
CA ASN A 647 11.76 -9.62 14.29
C ASN A 647 13.12 -8.91 14.41
N THR A 648 13.17 -7.71 14.97
CA THR A 648 14.44 -6.98 15.13
C THR A 648 15.38 -7.58 16.18
N LYS A 649 14.86 -8.46 17.05
CA LYS A 649 15.69 -9.21 18.01
C LYS A 649 16.78 -10.03 17.33
N ASP A 650 16.53 -10.48 16.10
CA ASP A 650 17.45 -11.37 15.38
C ASP A 650 18.60 -10.61 14.69
N GLY A 651 18.54 -9.27 14.63
CA GLY A 651 19.59 -8.43 14.05
C GLY A 651 19.75 -8.56 12.53
N ILE A 652 18.74 -9.08 11.84
CA ILE A 652 18.76 -9.29 10.38
C ILE A 652 18.22 -8.04 9.69
N GLU A 653 19.00 -6.97 9.78
CA GLU A 653 18.58 -5.67 9.27
C GLU A 653 18.40 -5.68 7.74
N THR A 654 17.27 -5.14 7.28
CA THR A 654 16.97 -4.79 5.90
C THR A 654 16.36 -3.40 5.87
N GLY A 655 16.26 -2.81 4.69
CA GLY A 655 15.47 -1.58 4.51
C GLY A 655 13.96 -1.83 4.59
N MET A 656 13.16 -0.76 4.41
CA MET A 656 11.69 -0.86 4.33
C MET A 656 11.25 -1.61 3.07
N THR A 657 10.08 -2.24 3.14
CA THR A 657 9.38 -2.79 1.98
C THR A 657 8.75 -1.66 1.18
N THR A 658 9.51 -1.17 0.21
CA THR A 658 9.17 -0.06 -0.69
C THR A 658 9.86 -0.25 -2.04
N SER A 659 9.58 0.59 -3.04
CA SER A 659 10.28 0.65 -4.34
C SER A 659 10.36 -0.69 -5.08
N SER A 660 9.37 -1.56 -4.93
CA SER A 660 9.25 -2.87 -5.62
C SER A 660 10.51 -3.75 -5.56
N ARG A 661 11.29 -3.68 -4.47
CA ARG A 661 12.64 -4.26 -4.35
C ARG A 661 12.73 -5.58 -3.57
N ALA A 662 11.70 -5.93 -2.79
CA ALA A 662 11.81 -7.05 -1.86
C ALA A 662 12.08 -8.39 -2.56
N THR A 663 11.41 -8.69 -3.69
CA THR A 663 11.64 -9.94 -4.44
C THR A 663 13.10 -10.09 -4.89
N ALA A 664 13.67 -9.02 -5.46
CA ALA A 664 15.05 -9.08 -5.97
C ALA A 664 16.06 -9.23 -4.82
N LEU A 665 15.99 -8.34 -3.84
CA LEU A 665 16.99 -8.29 -2.77
C LEU A 665 16.92 -9.53 -1.85
N LEU A 666 15.72 -9.93 -1.44
CA LEU A 666 15.54 -11.11 -0.59
C LEU A 666 15.86 -12.40 -1.36
N GLY A 667 15.43 -12.52 -2.61
CA GLY A 667 15.73 -13.69 -3.43
C GLY A 667 17.24 -13.91 -3.60
N LEU A 668 17.99 -12.83 -3.91
CA LEU A 668 19.46 -12.90 -4.02
C LEU A 668 20.14 -13.23 -2.69
N ALA A 669 19.65 -12.68 -1.57
CA ALA A 669 20.20 -13.01 -0.25
C ALA A 669 19.93 -14.49 0.14
N ILE A 670 18.74 -15.03 -0.19
CA ILE A 670 18.43 -16.45 0.04
C ILE A 670 19.31 -17.36 -0.82
N ILE A 671 19.49 -17.02 -2.12
CA ILE A 671 20.39 -17.78 -3.01
C ILE A 671 21.82 -17.83 -2.43
N ASP A 672 22.29 -16.71 -1.89
CA ASP A 672 23.61 -16.64 -1.25
C ASP A 672 23.70 -17.56 -0.01
N ALA A 673 22.71 -17.51 0.89
CA ALA A 673 22.65 -18.42 2.05
C ALA A 673 22.57 -19.90 1.65
N CYS A 674 21.89 -20.20 0.55
CA CYS A 674 21.73 -21.55 0.06
C CYS A 674 23.01 -22.18 -0.51
N ARG A 675 24.03 -21.39 -0.85
CA ARG A 675 25.31 -21.94 -1.34
C ARG A 675 25.90 -22.91 -0.34
N GLN A 676 26.07 -22.50 0.92
CA GLN A 676 26.63 -23.35 1.96
C GLN A 676 25.62 -24.46 2.38
N LEU A 677 24.34 -24.15 2.46
CA LEU A 677 23.31 -25.14 2.80
C LEU A 677 23.29 -26.29 1.78
N LYS A 678 23.40 -25.99 0.48
CA LYS A 678 23.45 -27.02 -0.58
C LYS A 678 24.67 -27.92 -0.45
N GLU A 679 25.84 -27.38 -0.11
CA GLU A 679 27.03 -28.19 0.14
C GLU A 679 26.82 -29.17 1.31
N ASP A 680 26.26 -28.68 2.41
CA ASP A 680 25.97 -29.52 3.58
C ASP A 680 24.90 -30.59 3.26
N LEU A 681 23.87 -30.26 2.51
CA LEU A 681 22.80 -31.19 2.10
C LEU A 681 23.29 -32.32 1.16
N ARG A 682 24.46 -32.20 0.54
CA ARG A 682 25.04 -33.30 -0.25
C ARG A 682 25.48 -34.49 0.59
N THR A 683 25.83 -34.26 1.85
CA THR A 683 26.38 -35.27 2.75
C THR A 683 25.57 -35.50 4.03
N GLN A 684 24.69 -34.57 4.37
CA GLN A 684 23.89 -34.56 5.59
C GLN A 684 22.41 -34.32 5.28
N ASN A 685 21.52 -34.90 6.07
CA ASN A 685 20.10 -34.60 6.00
C ASN A 685 19.70 -33.51 7.03
N LEU A 686 18.47 -33.00 6.95
CA LEU A 686 17.99 -31.91 7.83
C LEU A 686 18.09 -32.26 9.33
N SER A 687 17.92 -33.53 9.72
CA SER A 687 18.07 -33.95 11.12
C SER A 687 19.49 -33.76 11.61
N GLN A 688 20.49 -34.11 10.79
CA GLN A 688 21.91 -33.94 11.11
C GLN A 688 22.33 -32.45 11.11
N LEU A 689 21.63 -31.61 10.36
CA LEU A 689 21.87 -30.18 10.30
C LEU A 689 21.12 -29.36 11.36
N SER A 690 20.34 -30.02 12.22
CA SER A 690 19.55 -29.34 13.26
C SER A 690 20.42 -28.42 14.13
N GLY A 691 19.95 -27.18 14.33
CA GLY A 691 20.63 -26.09 15.02
C GLY A 691 21.61 -25.28 14.17
N LYS A 692 21.93 -25.70 12.93
CA LYS A 692 22.77 -24.91 12.03
C LYS A 692 22.05 -23.71 11.48
N LYS A 693 22.79 -22.61 11.25
CA LYS A 693 22.33 -21.36 10.67
C LYS A 693 23.19 -21.01 9.45
N TYR A 694 22.54 -20.59 8.38
CA TYR A 694 23.17 -20.18 7.13
C TYR A 694 22.83 -18.71 6.88
N PHE A 695 23.86 -17.87 6.84
CA PHE A 695 23.73 -16.45 6.58
C PHE A 695 23.87 -16.19 5.09
N GLY A 696 23.04 -15.27 4.58
CA GLY A 696 23.15 -14.75 3.22
C GLY A 696 22.90 -13.26 3.17
N GLN A 697 23.54 -12.61 2.20
CA GLN A 697 23.48 -11.18 2.03
C GLN A 697 23.51 -10.80 0.54
N TYR A 698 22.85 -9.71 0.20
CA TYR A 698 23.02 -9.02 -1.08
C TYR A 698 23.06 -7.51 -0.83
N ILE A 699 24.03 -6.84 -1.43
CA ILE A 699 24.24 -5.40 -1.34
C ILE A 699 24.32 -4.82 -2.74
N CYS A 700 23.51 -3.80 -3.01
CA CYS A 700 23.58 -2.95 -4.18
C CYS A 700 24.00 -1.54 -3.74
N ASP A 701 25.30 -1.27 -3.73
CA ASP A 701 25.94 0.00 -3.36
C ASP A 701 26.52 0.77 -4.54
N TRP A 702 26.34 0.23 -5.74
CA TRP A 702 26.92 0.70 -7.00
C TRP A 702 25.99 1.64 -7.81
N THR A 703 24.83 2.01 -7.28
CA THR A 703 23.97 3.01 -7.93
C THR A 703 24.55 4.41 -7.78
N THR A 704 24.23 5.29 -8.74
CA THR A 704 24.72 6.66 -8.77
C THR A 704 23.58 7.66 -8.56
N LYS A 705 23.86 8.80 -7.90
CA LYS A 705 22.93 9.91 -7.86
C LYS A 705 22.82 10.50 -9.29
N PRO A 706 21.61 10.75 -9.79
CA PRO A 706 21.42 11.33 -11.13
C PRO A 706 22.19 12.63 -11.29
N GLY A 707 22.85 12.80 -12.44
CA GLY A 707 23.62 13.98 -12.75
C GLY A 707 25.02 14.03 -12.11
N THR A 708 25.50 12.97 -11.44
CA THR A 708 26.88 12.88 -10.97
C THR A 708 27.83 12.97 -12.15
N PRO A 709 28.75 13.97 -12.19
CA PRO A 709 29.62 14.16 -13.34
C PRO A 709 30.68 13.06 -13.48
N ASN A 710 31.07 12.79 -14.73
CA ASN A 710 32.17 11.86 -15.08
C ASN A 710 31.97 10.40 -14.64
N VAL A 711 30.73 9.97 -14.40
CA VAL A 711 30.39 8.58 -14.10
C VAL A 711 29.29 8.10 -15.04
N GLU A 712 29.31 6.80 -15.39
CA GLU A 712 28.19 6.18 -16.06
C GLU A 712 26.97 6.18 -15.13
N GLN A 713 25.86 6.73 -15.59
CA GLN A 713 24.66 6.83 -14.76
C GLN A 713 24.04 5.45 -14.56
N LYS A 714 23.93 5.03 -13.29
CA LYS A 714 23.28 3.77 -12.85
C LYS A 714 22.33 4.09 -11.70
N THR A 715 21.23 4.77 -11.98
CA THR A 715 20.35 5.30 -10.94
C THR A 715 19.55 4.23 -10.22
N HIS A 716 19.26 3.11 -10.88
CA HIS A 716 18.56 1.96 -10.27
C HIS A 716 19.14 0.65 -10.82
N TYR A 717 19.03 -0.43 -10.03
CA TYR A 717 19.55 -1.73 -10.44
C TYR A 717 18.64 -2.44 -11.46
N SER A 718 17.34 -2.13 -11.48
CA SER A 718 16.35 -2.76 -12.36
C SER A 718 15.15 -1.86 -12.63
N TYR A 719 14.41 -2.17 -13.70
CA TYR A 719 13.13 -1.55 -14.04
C TYR A 719 12.09 -2.59 -14.45
N GLY A 720 10.84 -2.45 -13.98
CA GLY A 720 9.67 -3.10 -14.56
C GLY A 720 9.12 -2.29 -15.73
N TYR A 721 8.53 -2.96 -16.71
CA TYR A 721 7.94 -2.37 -17.91
C TYR A 721 6.49 -2.79 -18.07
N ALA A 722 5.65 -1.88 -18.57
CA ALA A 722 4.23 -2.17 -18.75
C ALA A 722 3.61 -1.38 -19.89
N VAL A 723 2.62 -2.00 -20.51
CA VAL A 723 1.68 -1.33 -21.43
C VAL A 723 0.26 -1.69 -21.01
N GLN A 724 -0.58 -0.68 -20.85
CA GLN A 724 -2.00 -0.89 -20.60
C GLN A 724 -2.85 -0.30 -21.71
N LEU A 725 -3.87 -1.05 -22.09
CA LEU A 725 -4.86 -0.70 -23.07
C LEU A 725 -6.22 -0.60 -22.36
N CYS A 726 -6.83 0.59 -22.39
CA CYS A 726 -8.19 0.83 -21.94
C CYS A 726 -9.14 0.83 -23.13
N ILE A 727 -10.16 -0.03 -23.10
CA ILE A 727 -11.19 -0.14 -24.14
C ILE A 727 -12.50 0.37 -23.59
N LEU A 728 -13.15 1.29 -24.33
CA LEU A 728 -14.46 1.80 -23.99
C LEU A 728 -15.54 1.21 -24.91
N ASN A 729 -16.73 1.00 -24.32
CA ASN A 729 -17.92 0.64 -25.07
C ASN A 729 -18.48 1.86 -25.85
N LYS A 730 -19.57 1.65 -26.58
CA LYS A 730 -20.25 2.70 -27.38
C LYS A 730 -20.75 3.89 -26.52
N ASP A 731 -20.97 3.67 -25.24
CA ASP A 731 -21.51 4.67 -24.31
C ASP A 731 -20.39 5.40 -23.53
N GLY A 732 -19.12 5.10 -23.86
CA GLY A 732 -17.94 5.70 -23.21
C GLY A 732 -17.61 5.13 -21.83
N GLU A 733 -18.19 3.96 -21.48
CA GLU A 733 -17.86 3.28 -20.25
C GLU A 733 -16.69 2.32 -20.47
N ILE A 734 -15.87 2.13 -19.45
CA ILE A 734 -14.74 1.20 -19.52
C ILE A 734 -15.28 -0.23 -19.55
N GLU A 735 -15.08 -0.90 -20.67
CA GLU A 735 -15.44 -2.29 -20.87
C GLU A 735 -14.33 -3.23 -20.33
N LYS A 736 -13.07 -2.89 -20.67
CA LYS A 736 -11.94 -3.76 -20.40
C LYS A 736 -10.64 -2.98 -20.23
N ILE A 737 -9.77 -3.47 -19.36
CA ILE A 737 -8.36 -3.10 -19.31
C ILE A 737 -7.53 -4.34 -19.68
N VAL A 738 -6.68 -4.21 -20.71
CA VAL A 738 -5.67 -5.22 -21.06
C VAL A 738 -4.34 -4.72 -20.55
N ALA A 739 -3.72 -5.48 -19.65
CA ALA A 739 -2.54 -5.10 -18.90
C ALA A 739 -1.37 -6.06 -19.22
N ALA A 740 -0.54 -5.69 -20.20
CA ALA A 740 0.69 -6.40 -20.51
C ALA A 740 1.83 -5.89 -19.63
N HIS A 741 2.38 -6.76 -18.80
CA HIS A 741 3.41 -6.41 -17.83
C HIS A 741 4.60 -7.35 -17.90
N ASP A 742 5.78 -6.77 -18.06
CA ASP A 742 7.05 -7.49 -18.04
C ASP A 742 7.55 -7.59 -16.58
N GLY A 743 7.45 -8.79 -16.04
CA GLY A 743 7.92 -9.16 -14.71
C GLY A 743 9.29 -9.88 -14.73
N GLY A 744 9.99 -9.91 -15.90
CA GLY A 744 11.14 -10.78 -16.05
C GLY A 744 10.74 -12.22 -15.80
N LYS A 745 11.53 -12.99 -15.06
CA LYS A 745 11.09 -14.31 -14.58
C LYS A 745 9.96 -14.16 -13.56
N ILE A 746 8.79 -14.64 -13.90
CA ILE A 746 7.63 -14.59 -13.03
C ILE A 746 7.75 -15.69 -11.97
N TYR A 747 7.97 -15.29 -10.71
CA TYR A 747 8.14 -16.19 -9.57
C TYR A 747 6.90 -17.01 -9.26
N ASN A 748 5.75 -16.34 -9.26
CA ASN A 748 4.46 -16.95 -8.94
C ASN A 748 3.38 -16.34 -9.84
N PRO A 749 2.91 -17.06 -10.87
CA PRO A 749 1.93 -16.52 -11.81
C PRO A 749 0.64 -16.02 -11.17
N THR A 750 0.09 -16.75 -10.20
CA THR A 750 -1.14 -16.36 -9.50
C THR A 750 -0.99 -15.08 -8.70
N LEU A 751 0.14 -14.91 -7.98
CA LEU A 751 0.41 -13.70 -7.20
C LEU A 751 0.78 -12.53 -8.10
N PHE A 752 1.52 -12.75 -9.18
CA PHE A 752 1.84 -11.75 -10.18
C PHE A 752 0.55 -11.15 -10.78
N GLU A 753 -0.33 -12.00 -11.31
CA GLU A 753 -1.63 -11.58 -11.85
C GLU A 753 -2.42 -10.76 -10.81
N GLY A 754 -2.48 -11.24 -9.55
CA GLY A 754 -3.17 -10.54 -8.47
C GLY A 754 -2.55 -9.18 -8.13
N GLN A 755 -1.22 -9.00 -8.22
CA GLN A 755 -0.57 -7.70 -8.02
C GLN A 755 -0.91 -6.73 -9.16
N VAL A 756 -0.95 -7.18 -10.39
CA VAL A 756 -1.33 -6.35 -11.55
C VAL A 756 -2.82 -5.98 -11.47
N GLU A 757 -3.72 -6.93 -11.25
CA GLU A 757 -5.17 -6.67 -11.09
C GLU A 757 -5.45 -5.64 -10.01
N GLY A 758 -4.82 -5.78 -8.82
CA GLY A 758 -4.95 -4.82 -7.72
C GLY A 758 -4.35 -3.44 -8.03
N GLY A 759 -3.25 -3.40 -8.80
CA GLY A 759 -2.64 -2.16 -9.29
C GLY A 759 -3.55 -1.42 -10.27
N VAL A 760 -4.08 -2.12 -11.25
CA VAL A 760 -5.06 -1.59 -12.24
C VAL A 760 -6.31 -1.08 -11.53
N HIS A 761 -6.89 -1.83 -10.60
CA HIS A 761 -8.07 -1.42 -9.85
C HIS A 761 -7.83 -0.09 -9.08
N MET A 762 -6.68 0.02 -8.39
CA MET A 762 -6.32 1.25 -7.70
C MET A 762 -6.06 2.40 -8.69
N GLY A 763 -5.46 2.13 -9.83
CA GLY A 763 -5.25 3.08 -10.92
C GLY A 763 -6.56 3.57 -11.55
N LEU A 764 -7.55 2.70 -11.71
CA LEU A 764 -8.91 3.07 -12.16
C LEU A 764 -9.59 4.01 -11.15
N GLY A 765 -9.49 3.72 -9.85
CA GLY A 765 -10.01 4.61 -8.80
C GLY A 765 -9.36 5.99 -8.87
N TYR A 766 -8.02 6.03 -8.99
CA TYR A 766 -7.24 7.26 -9.15
C TYR A 766 -7.62 8.05 -10.41
N ALA A 767 -7.80 7.35 -11.54
CA ALA A 767 -8.21 7.99 -12.79
C ALA A 767 -9.61 8.61 -12.73
N LEU A 768 -10.56 7.93 -12.10
CA LEU A 768 -11.97 8.21 -12.32
C LEU A 768 -12.65 9.01 -11.21
N ARG A 769 -12.24 8.84 -9.92
CA ARG A 769 -13.06 9.41 -8.83
C ARG A 769 -12.44 9.50 -7.45
N GLU A 770 -11.37 8.77 -7.15
CA GLU A 770 -10.75 8.85 -5.83
C GLU A 770 -10.07 10.20 -5.66
N SER A 771 -10.39 10.90 -4.60
CA SER A 771 -9.77 12.17 -4.22
C SER A 771 -9.96 12.43 -2.73
N LEU A 772 -9.02 13.17 -2.14
CA LEU A 772 -9.10 13.68 -0.78
C LEU A 772 -9.02 15.21 -0.81
N PRO A 773 -10.13 15.90 -1.15
CA PRO A 773 -10.13 17.34 -1.27
C PRO A 773 -9.97 18.01 0.10
N MET A 774 -9.20 19.10 0.10
CA MET A 774 -8.97 19.95 1.26
C MET A 774 -9.34 21.39 0.96
N LYS A 775 -9.74 22.12 1.99
CA LYS A 775 -9.97 23.55 1.94
C LYS A 775 -9.36 24.21 3.17
N ASP A 776 -8.51 25.21 2.98
CA ASP A 776 -7.85 25.96 4.03
C ASP A 776 -7.13 25.06 5.09
N GLY A 777 -6.53 23.95 4.62
CA GLY A 777 -5.85 22.95 5.46
C GLY A 777 -6.77 21.91 6.12
N TYR A 778 -8.09 22.00 5.97
CA TYR A 778 -9.07 21.06 6.50
C TYR A 778 -9.53 20.05 5.45
N LEU A 779 -9.81 18.83 5.89
CA LEU A 779 -10.48 17.83 5.05
C LEU A 779 -11.94 18.22 4.80
N ASN A 780 -12.41 18.09 3.56
CA ASN A 780 -13.83 18.22 3.27
C ASN A 780 -14.65 17.08 3.89
N SER A 781 -14.05 15.90 4.01
CA SER A 781 -14.62 14.75 4.71
C SER A 781 -13.50 13.79 5.14
N ASP A 782 -13.67 13.17 6.31
CA ASP A 782 -12.81 12.11 6.84
C ASP A 782 -13.52 10.73 6.84
N LYS A 783 -14.65 10.61 6.12
CA LYS A 783 -15.39 9.36 6.00
C LYS A 783 -14.81 8.49 4.89
N MET A 784 -14.66 7.20 5.15
CA MET A 784 -14.19 6.22 4.17
C MET A 784 -15.15 6.10 2.97
N ALA A 785 -16.46 6.34 3.18
CA ALA A 785 -17.46 6.35 2.12
C ALA A 785 -17.16 7.40 1.04
N ASP A 786 -16.65 8.56 1.44
CA ASP A 786 -16.41 9.70 0.56
C ASP A 786 -15.09 9.59 -0.22
N LEU A 787 -14.25 8.60 0.09
CA LEU A 787 -13.07 8.24 -0.71
C LEU A 787 -13.44 7.63 -2.06
N ARG A 788 -14.66 7.17 -2.24
CA ARG A 788 -15.24 6.65 -3.49
C ARG A 788 -14.46 5.50 -4.12
N ILE A 789 -13.92 4.60 -3.29
CA ILE A 789 -13.19 3.41 -3.75
C ILE A 789 -14.11 2.55 -4.63
N LEU A 790 -13.60 2.10 -5.77
CA LEU A 790 -14.34 1.22 -6.68
C LEU A 790 -14.73 -0.10 -6.00
N ARG A 791 -15.95 -0.55 -6.31
CA ARG A 791 -16.48 -1.82 -5.81
C ARG A 791 -16.48 -2.89 -6.89
N ALA A 792 -16.77 -4.14 -6.54
CA ALA A 792 -16.74 -5.28 -7.45
C ALA A 792 -17.58 -5.03 -8.72
N HIS A 793 -18.84 -4.58 -8.57
CA HIS A 793 -19.75 -4.31 -9.69
C HIS A 793 -19.36 -3.12 -10.56
N GLU A 794 -18.41 -2.27 -10.11
CA GLU A 794 -17.91 -1.09 -10.82
C GLU A 794 -16.54 -1.36 -11.48
N THR A 795 -15.95 -2.51 -11.19
CA THR A 795 -14.65 -2.90 -11.72
C THR A 795 -14.82 -3.61 -13.06
N PRO A 796 -14.27 -3.07 -14.16
CA PRO A 796 -14.38 -3.68 -15.49
C PRO A 796 -13.64 -5.01 -15.55
N GLU A 797 -13.69 -5.68 -16.71
CA GLU A 797 -12.79 -6.79 -16.99
C GLU A 797 -11.33 -6.33 -16.95
N ILE A 798 -10.48 -7.11 -16.28
CA ILE A 798 -9.03 -6.89 -16.25
C ILE A 798 -8.37 -8.16 -16.79
N LYS A 799 -7.74 -8.04 -17.96
CA LYS A 799 -6.96 -9.12 -18.57
C LYS A 799 -5.49 -8.82 -18.38
N VAL A 800 -4.81 -9.66 -17.61
CA VAL A 800 -3.36 -9.58 -17.42
C VAL A 800 -2.65 -10.44 -18.45
N ILE A 801 -1.67 -9.89 -19.13
CA ILE A 801 -0.78 -10.62 -20.06
C ILE A 801 0.64 -10.58 -19.47
N PRO A 802 1.15 -11.69 -18.92
CA PRO A 802 2.49 -11.77 -18.41
C PRO A 802 3.52 -11.77 -19.56
N ILE A 803 4.55 -10.94 -19.43
CA ILE A 803 5.69 -10.89 -20.34
C ILE A 803 6.95 -11.21 -19.52
N GLU A 804 7.81 -12.06 -20.04
CA GLU A 804 9.06 -12.50 -19.42
C GLU A 804 10.27 -12.11 -20.27
N VAL A 805 10.78 -10.87 -20.08
CA VAL A 805 12.08 -10.44 -20.59
C VAL A 805 13.05 -10.42 -19.42
N PRO A 806 14.07 -11.30 -19.36
CA PRO A 806 14.91 -11.46 -18.18
C PRO A 806 15.62 -10.16 -17.76
N ASP A 807 15.63 -9.89 -16.46
CA ASP A 807 16.41 -8.80 -15.87
C ASP A 807 17.87 -9.23 -15.67
N PRO A 808 18.85 -8.34 -15.96
CA PRO A 808 20.27 -8.68 -15.77
C PRO A 808 20.70 -8.92 -14.31
N VAL A 809 19.98 -8.35 -13.33
CA VAL A 809 20.36 -8.34 -11.90
C VAL A 809 19.44 -9.19 -11.04
N GLY A 810 18.14 -9.18 -11.32
CA GLY A 810 17.15 -9.87 -10.51
C GLY A 810 17.38 -11.39 -10.43
N PRO A 811 17.00 -12.04 -9.31
CA PRO A 811 17.17 -13.47 -9.13
C PRO A 811 16.37 -14.22 -10.21
N TYR A 812 17.02 -15.17 -10.88
CA TYR A 812 16.48 -15.89 -12.06
C TYR A 812 16.04 -14.96 -13.22
N GLY A 813 16.38 -13.68 -13.19
CA GLY A 813 15.93 -12.69 -14.16
C GLY A 813 14.59 -12.00 -13.80
N ALA A 814 14.15 -12.07 -12.56
CA ALA A 814 12.88 -11.46 -12.10
C ALA A 814 12.98 -9.93 -11.95
N LYS A 815 11.85 -9.24 -12.16
CA LYS A 815 11.67 -7.80 -11.96
C LYS A 815 10.67 -7.51 -10.88
N GLY A 816 10.75 -6.32 -10.26
CA GLY A 816 9.78 -5.84 -9.29
C GLY A 816 8.45 -5.45 -9.95
N VAL A 817 7.31 -5.92 -9.38
CA VAL A 817 5.97 -5.67 -9.94
C VAL A 817 5.00 -5.01 -8.94
N GLY A 818 5.47 -4.67 -7.76
CA GLY A 818 4.62 -4.13 -6.68
C GLY A 818 3.90 -2.83 -7.04
N GLU A 819 4.48 -1.98 -7.86
CA GLU A 819 3.97 -0.64 -8.19
C GLU A 819 3.56 -0.48 -9.65
N ILE A 820 4.28 -1.10 -10.59
CA ILE A 820 4.12 -0.88 -12.04
C ILE A 820 2.67 -1.14 -12.52
N GLY A 821 1.94 -2.06 -11.87
CA GLY A 821 0.54 -2.36 -12.20
C GLY A 821 -0.40 -1.15 -12.15
N LEU A 822 -0.08 -0.12 -11.36
CA LEU A 822 -0.87 1.10 -11.26
C LEU A 822 -0.40 2.18 -12.24
N VAL A 823 0.89 2.19 -12.59
CA VAL A 823 1.54 3.36 -13.24
C VAL A 823 0.88 3.80 -14.55
N PRO A 824 0.62 2.95 -15.55
CA PRO A 824 0.04 3.38 -16.81
C PRO A 824 -1.49 3.53 -16.79
N THR A 825 -2.18 3.08 -15.75
CA THR A 825 -3.65 2.94 -15.77
C THR A 825 -4.38 4.27 -16.01
N ALA A 826 -4.05 5.32 -15.22
CA ALA A 826 -4.72 6.60 -15.36
C ALA A 826 -4.45 7.25 -16.72
N ALA A 827 -3.25 7.08 -17.24
CA ALA A 827 -2.87 7.54 -18.57
C ALA A 827 -3.64 6.80 -19.67
N ALA A 828 -3.75 5.47 -19.61
CA ALA A 828 -4.51 4.69 -20.58
C ALA A 828 -6.00 5.06 -20.59
N VAL A 829 -6.60 5.29 -19.41
CA VAL A 829 -7.98 5.76 -19.28
C VAL A 829 -8.13 7.17 -19.86
N ALA A 830 -7.20 8.07 -19.59
CA ALA A 830 -7.21 9.44 -20.13
C ALA A 830 -7.15 9.45 -21.66
N CYS A 831 -6.23 8.67 -22.25
CA CYS A 831 -6.11 8.50 -23.70
C CYS A 831 -7.37 7.87 -24.35
N ALA A 832 -8.02 6.93 -23.66
CA ALA A 832 -9.28 6.33 -24.14
C ALA A 832 -10.42 7.35 -24.14
N LEU A 833 -10.56 8.14 -23.08
CA LEU A 833 -11.56 9.21 -23.00
C LEU A 833 -11.27 10.33 -24.00
N TYR A 834 -10.01 10.68 -24.24
CA TYR A 834 -9.61 11.63 -25.27
C TYR A 834 -10.04 11.11 -26.66
N ASN A 835 -9.79 9.85 -26.96
CA ASN A 835 -10.21 9.21 -28.21
C ASN A 835 -11.74 9.17 -28.38
N TYR A 836 -12.48 9.00 -27.29
CA TYR A 836 -13.94 8.95 -27.31
C TYR A 836 -14.60 10.34 -27.44
N THR A 837 -14.10 11.32 -26.65
CA THR A 837 -14.74 12.63 -26.52
C THR A 837 -14.15 13.71 -27.44
N GLY A 838 -12.93 13.53 -27.94
CA GLY A 838 -12.15 14.56 -28.61
C GLY A 838 -11.63 15.68 -27.67
N ILE A 839 -11.86 15.56 -26.35
CA ILE A 839 -11.45 16.56 -25.35
C ILE A 839 -10.22 16.06 -24.61
N ARG A 840 -9.12 16.82 -24.66
CA ARG A 840 -7.88 16.49 -23.99
C ARG A 840 -8.02 16.59 -22.47
N PRO A 841 -7.76 15.52 -21.70
CA PRO A 841 -7.78 15.58 -20.24
C PRO A 841 -6.53 16.30 -19.70
N GLU A 842 -6.71 17.20 -18.73
CA GLU A 842 -5.62 17.94 -18.09
C GLU A 842 -5.61 17.79 -16.57
N LYS A 843 -6.66 17.17 -16.01
CA LYS A 843 -6.81 17.04 -14.57
C LYS A 843 -7.36 15.68 -14.16
N LEU A 844 -6.80 15.10 -13.10
CA LEU A 844 -7.37 13.94 -12.41
C LEU A 844 -8.14 14.38 -11.14
N PRO A 845 -9.21 13.66 -10.75
CA PRO A 845 -9.84 12.57 -11.48
C PRO A 845 -10.58 13.05 -12.72
N LEU A 846 -10.63 12.16 -13.74
CA LEU A 846 -11.25 12.44 -15.03
C LEU A 846 -12.77 12.62 -14.90
N ARG A 847 -13.33 13.65 -15.49
CA ARG A 847 -14.77 13.86 -15.57
C ARG A 847 -15.33 13.11 -16.78
N ARG A 848 -16.27 12.19 -16.55
CA ARG A 848 -16.91 11.42 -17.65
C ARG A 848 -17.75 12.27 -18.61
N ASN A 849 -18.18 13.46 -18.18
CA ASN A 849 -19.01 14.36 -19.01
C ASN A 849 -18.66 15.82 -18.71
N PRO A 850 -17.84 16.48 -19.56
CA PRO A 850 -17.47 17.89 -19.37
C PRO A 850 -18.65 18.88 -19.45
N SER A 851 -19.79 18.45 -20.02
CA SER A 851 -20.98 19.30 -20.18
C SER A 851 -21.93 19.32 -18.97
N LYS A 852 -21.58 18.54 -17.90
CA LYS A 852 -22.31 18.58 -16.61
C LYS A 852 -21.40 19.18 -15.54
N THR A 853 -21.13 20.47 -15.63
CA THR A 853 -20.53 21.28 -14.54
C THR A 853 -21.59 21.75 -13.59
#